data_b0f962fcdb3a33aa01e3358c83e45790
#
_entry.id   b0f962fcdb3a33aa01e3358c83e45790
#
_cell.length_a   1.000
_cell.length_b   1.000
_cell.length_c   1.000
_cell.angle_alpha   90.00
_cell.angle_beta   90.00
_cell.angle_gamma   90.00
#
_symmetry.space_group_name_H-M   'P 1'
#
loop_
_entity.id
_entity.type
_entity.pdbx_description
1 polymer ?
#
loop_
_entity_poly.entity_id
_entity_poly.type
_entity_poly.pdbx_seq_one_letter_code
_entity_poly.pdbx_strand_id
1 'polypeptide(L)'
;MRQIHTILRCALLLGLSAPAAEPRLLVHYMPWFVTKDASGAWGWHWTMNHFDPEQKTWDDQRKIASHDQPLMGPYDSGDDHALECQALLMKIAGLDGVVIDWYGTSDLNDHAVNHRNTRKLIPWLKKAGLSFAVCYEDQSVKSLENGEDVKQAWKDLKWAEEHFFTDASYERQNGRPLLLVFGPQHLKWRFNLDSKPLVFGLPHLAKNNGLDGAFAWPPVTGGKALSPEQWKKELGLIYGCGQPFIATAFPGFKDIYKQAEVHESYGGIASRNGLTMSESLDQALQSKAPLIQIATWNDYGEGTMIEPTRNNGYRNLEKLPRCGSPANLRLPVVLYQLRKRGGDAGKLDDASSLLFASKFVEAEVVLTGVSRDLGRQVIDDGYHLTTELLYREENGISAAQNQRCRLDVYAPAGRKSFSTVIWFHGGGLTQGERFIPLALRQRGIAVVTVNYRLSPGVKSPAFIEDAAAAIAWTFRHIGDFGGDPKRIFVSGHSAGAYLALMCGLDKKWLSRHGVDADDLAGLIPLSPQVITHFTIRDERGIEETQPAIDDLAPLFHVRKDAPPILLVTGDREKELMGRYEECAYFWRMMKLTGHKAVTLQELDGFDHGGMPEPAFPLLTRFVEEQSRKVAPLSR
;
A
#
# COMPACT_ATOMS: atom_id res chain seq x y z
N MET A 1 -29.61 75.97 -32.24
CA MET A 1 -28.17 75.80 -32.04
C MET A 1 -28.01 74.71 -31.01
N ARG A 2 -27.68 73.52 -31.46
CA ARG A 2 -27.57 72.34 -30.62
C ARG A 2 -26.10 72.03 -30.39
N GLN A 3 -25.64 72.03 -29.13
CA GLN A 3 -24.32 71.57 -28.74
C GLN A 3 -24.33 70.06 -28.60
N ILE A 4 -23.43 69.40 -29.33
CA ILE A 4 -23.21 67.95 -29.25
C ILE A 4 -22.07 67.71 -28.25
N HIS A 5 -22.37 67.09 -27.14
CA HIS A 5 -21.37 66.64 -26.16
C HIS A 5 -20.85 65.21 -26.54
N THR A 6 -19.59 65.16 -26.93
CA THR A 6 -18.88 63.90 -27.18
C THR A 6 -18.42 63.30 -25.82
N ILE A 7 -19.01 62.20 -25.40
CA ILE A 7 -18.57 61.44 -24.24
C ILE A 7 -17.51 60.41 -24.69
N LEU A 8 -16.26 60.63 -24.26
CA LEU A 8 -15.14 59.72 -24.42
C LEU A 8 -15.32 58.57 -23.44
N ARG A 9 -15.66 57.36 -23.90
CA ARG A 9 -15.66 56.15 -23.09
C ARG A 9 -14.22 55.61 -23.03
N CYS A 10 -13.54 55.79 -21.90
CA CYS A 10 -12.36 55.00 -21.53
C CYS A 10 -12.80 53.56 -21.22
N ALA A 11 -12.58 52.64 -22.14
CA ALA A 11 -12.69 51.21 -21.85
C ALA A 11 -11.45 50.80 -21.04
N LEU A 12 -11.63 50.56 -19.73
CA LEU A 12 -10.66 49.85 -18.91
C LEU A 12 -10.62 48.39 -19.41
N LEU A 13 -9.59 48.04 -20.16
CA LEU A 13 -9.20 46.65 -20.42
C LEU A 13 -8.69 46.04 -19.09
N LEU A 14 -9.59 45.44 -18.33
CA LEU A 14 -9.22 44.47 -17.31
C LEU A 14 -8.58 43.30 -18.05
N GLY A 15 -7.26 43.23 -18.01
CA GLY A 15 -6.52 42.07 -18.47
C GLY A 15 -6.88 40.87 -17.58
N LEU A 16 -7.86 40.10 -18.01
CA LEU A 16 -8.06 38.74 -17.49
C LEU A 16 -6.81 37.95 -17.90
N SER A 17 -5.83 37.86 -16.98
CA SER A 17 -4.77 36.87 -17.11
C SER A 17 -5.45 35.51 -17.19
N ALA A 18 -5.19 34.76 -18.26
CA ALA A 18 -5.60 33.38 -18.35
C ALA A 18 -5.15 32.67 -17.08
N PRO A 19 -5.98 31.80 -16.46
CA PRO A 19 -5.56 31.04 -15.31
C PRO A 19 -4.27 30.33 -15.68
N ALA A 20 -3.27 30.38 -14.78
CA ALA A 20 -2.03 29.64 -14.97
C ALA A 20 -2.40 28.16 -15.20
N ALA A 21 -1.81 27.55 -16.22
CA ALA A 21 -2.04 26.12 -16.49
C ALA A 21 -1.69 25.30 -15.24
N GLU A 22 -2.53 24.33 -14.93
CA GLU A 22 -2.22 23.41 -13.83
C GLU A 22 -0.88 22.72 -14.06
N PRO A 23 -0.05 22.53 -13.02
CA PRO A 23 1.22 21.83 -13.17
C PRO A 23 0.99 20.38 -13.59
N ARG A 24 1.88 19.87 -14.43
CA ARG A 24 1.89 18.45 -14.79
C ARG A 24 2.50 17.64 -13.64
N LEU A 25 1.89 16.50 -13.32
CA LEU A 25 2.35 15.58 -12.29
C LEU A 25 3.04 14.39 -12.95
N LEU A 26 4.34 14.28 -12.76
CA LEU A 26 5.14 13.14 -13.22
C LEU A 26 5.58 12.30 -12.02
N VAL A 27 5.57 10.99 -12.13
CA VAL A 27 6.06 10.10 -11.07
C VAL A 27 7.41 9.51 -11.46
N HIS A 28 8.36 9.48 -10.53
CA HIS A 28 9.67 8.84 -10.74
C HIS A 28 9.54 7.33 -10.57
N TYR A 29 10.02 6.55 -11.54
CA TYR A 29 9.81 5.10 -11.65
C TYR A 29 11.14 4.35 -11.75
N MET A 30 11.26 3.28 -10.96
CA MET A 30 12.41 2.39 -10.90
C MET A 30 12.16 1.09 -11.66
N PRO A 31 12.78 0.85 -12.84
CA PRO A 31 12.51 -0.34 -13.68
C PRO A 31 13.45 -1.54 -13.40
N TRP A 32 13.95 -1.69 -12.18
CA TRP A 32 15.07 -2.57 -11.83
C TRP A 32 14.70 -3.85 -11.07
N PHE A 33 13.43 -4.06 -10.74
CA PHE A 33 13.01 -5.23 -9.97
C PHE A 33 12.99 -6.49 -10.82
N VAL A 34 13.55 -7.59 -10.28
CA VAL A 34 13.65 -8.89 -10.93
C VAL A 34 13.21 -9.98 -9.97
N THR A 35 12.33 -10.89 -10.43
CA THR A 35 11.90 -12.06 -9.67
C THR A 35 12.54 -13.34 -10.17
N LYS A 36 12.60 -14.36 -9.31
CA LYS A 36 13.14 -15.67 -9.62
C LYS A 36 12.37 -16.35 -10.77
N ASP A 37 11.06 -16.17 -10.82
CA ASP A 37 10.21 -16.77 -11.86
C ASP A 37 10.54 -16.23 -13.26
N ALA A 38 10.99 -14.96 -13.36
CA ALA A 38 11.30 -14.32 -14.63
C ALA A 38 12.74 -14.56 -15.12
N SER A 39 13.70 -14.74 -14.19
CA SER A 39 15.14 -14.79 -14.52
C SER A 39 15.91 -15.92 -13.87
N GLY A 40 15.26 -16.79 -13.11
CA GLY A 40 15.90 -17.88 -12.35
C GLY A 40 16.51 -17.47 -11.02
N ALA A 41 16.63 -16.15 -10.73
CA ALA A 41 17.14 -15.62 -9.48
C ALA A 41 16.43 -14.31 -9.08
N TRP A 42 16.40 -14.00 -7.81
CA TRP A 42 15.93 -12.68 -7.31
C TRP A 42 16.98 -11.60 -7.59
N GLY A 43 16.53 -10.45 -8.11
CA GLY A 43 17.40 -9.30 -8.35
C GLY A 43 17.85 -8.61 -7.07
N TRP A 44 18.93 -7.84 -7.18
CA TRP A 44 19.54 -7.14 -6.05
C TRP A 44 18.56 -6.20 -5.34
N HIS A 45 17.72 -5.49 -6.07
CA HIS A 45 16.78 -4.51 -5.50
C HIS A 45 15.68 -5.14 -4.63
N TRP A 46 15.40 -6.46 -4.77
CA TRP A 46 14.54 -7.19 -3.83
C TRP A 46 15.32 -7.83 -2.68
N THR A 47 16.62 -8.08 -2.83
CA THR A 47 17.40 -8.85 -1.86
C THR A 47 18.48 -8.04 -1.15
N MET A 48 19.10 -7.05 -1.82
CA MET A 48 20.32 -6.38 -1.41
C MET A 48 21.40 -7.36 -0.88
N ASN A 49 21.40 -8.61 -1.42
CA ASN A 49 22.26 -9.73 -0.99
C ASN A 49 22.14 -10.10 0.51
N HIS A 50 21.13 -9.61 1.20
CA HIS A 50 20.88 -9.82 2.62
C HIS A 50 19.53 -10.51 2.89
N PHE A 51 18.47 -10.09 2.19
CA PHE A 51 17.12 -10.64 2.36
C PHE A 51 16.87 -11.81 1.42
N ASP A 52 16.08 -12.79 1.90
CA ASP A 52 15.68 -13.97 1.12
C ASP A 52 14.16 -13.96 0.86
N PRO A 53 13.71 -13.55 -0.35
CA PRO A 53 12.29 -13.52 -0.67
C PRO A 53 11.60 -14.91 -0.75
N GLU A 54 12.33 -16.01 -0.69
CA GLU A 54 11.74 -17.35 -0.55
C GLU A 54 11.22 -17.58 0.88
N GLN A 55 11.77 -16.88 1.86
CA GLN A 55 11.26 -16.89 3.21
C GLN A 55 10.06 -15.96 3.34
N LYS A 56 9.12 -16.36 4.19
CA LYS A 56 7.91 -15.58 4.47
C LYS A 56 7.74 -15.36 5.96
N THR A 57 7.17 -14.23 6.30
CA THR A 57 6.71 -13.91 7.66
C THR A 57 5.38 -14.61 7.95
N TRP A 58 4.95 -14.60 9.20
CA TRP A 58 3.69 -15.22 9.64
C TRP A 58 2.44 -14.67 8.92
N ASP A 59 2.49 -13.42 8.44
CA ASP A 59 1.43 -12.74 7.70
C ASP A 59 1.56 -12.89 6.18
N ASP A 60 2.27 -13.94 5.74
CA ASP A 60 2.49 -14.31 4.32
C ASP A 60 3.24 -13.25 3.50
N GLN A 61 3.99 -12.37 4.16
CA GLN A 61 4.86 -11.42 3.46
C GLN A 61 6.23 -12.04 3.16
N ARG A 62 6.77 -11.82 1.96
CA ARG A 62 8.13 -12.24 1.61
C ARG A 62 9.15 -11.36 2.33
N LYS A 63 10.28 -11.92 2.77
CA LYS A 63 11.39 -11.14 3.32
C LYS A 63 12.17 -10.49 2.19
N ILE A 64 11.89 -9.24 1.90
CA ILE A 64 12.50 -8.44 0.83
C ILE A 64 13.24 -7.22 1.42
N ALA A 65 14.09 -6.60 0.60
CA ALA A 65 14.81 -5.37 0.94
C ALA A 65 13.88 -4.15 0.95
N SER A 66 12.89 -4.17 1.82
CA SER A 66 11.92 -3.09 2.02
C SER A 66 11.21 -3.21 3.36
N HIS A 67 10.76 -2.08 3.90
CA HIS A 67 9.89 -2.02 5.08
C HIS A 67 8.41 -2.29 4.76
N ASP A 68 8.03 -2.33 3.48
CA ASP A 68 6.65 -2.57 3.05
C ASP A 68 6.63 -3.40 1.77
N GLN A 69 5.50 -3.97 1.42
CA GLN A 69 5.36 -4.80 0.22
C GLN A 69 4.33 -4.24 -0.75
N PRO A 70 4.60 -4.36 -2.07
CA PRO A 70 3.57 -4.06 -3.06
C PRO A 70 2.28 -4.83 -2.76
N LEU A 71 1.13 -4.20 -2.94
CA LEU A 71 -0.16 -4.86 -2.76
C LEU A 71 -0.35 -6.02 -3.74
N MET A 72 0.30 -5.96 -4.91
CA MET A 72 0.33 -7.05 -5.88
C MET A 72 1.41 -8.13 -5.57
N GLY A 73 2.18 -7.96 -4.49
CA GLY A 73 3.35 -8.78 -4.18
C GLY A 73 4.62 -8.33 -4.91
N PRO A 74 5.81 -8.80 -4.51
CA PRO A 74 7.05 -8.54 -5.25
C PRO A 74 6.94 -9.01 -6.70
N TYR A 75 7.30 -8.15 -7.63
CA TYR A 75 7.11 -8.35 -9.07
C TYR A 75 8.42 -8.18 -9.85
N ASP A 76 8.41 -8.62 -11.10
CA ASP A 76 9.41 -8.30 -12.12
C ASP A 76 9.00 -7.04 -12.87
N SER A 77 9.89 -6.05 -12.97
CA SER A 77 9.65 -4.82 -13.74
C SER A 77 9.54 -5.04 -15.25
N GLY A 78 9.78 -6.26 -15.73
CA GLY A 78 9.57 -6.67 -17.11
C GLY A 78 8.34 -7.57 -17.31
N ASP A 79 7.54 -7.83 -16.25
CA ASP A 79 6.28 -8.60 -16.34
C ASP A 79 5.17 -7.72 -16.92
N ASP A 80 4.63 -8.11 -18.08
CA ASP A 80 3.59 -7.35 -18.77
C ASP A 80 2.32 -7.15 -17.91
N HIS A 81 1.96 -8.11 -17.06
CA HIS A 81 0.80 -7.96 -16.16
C HIS A 81 1.06 -6.97 -15.02
N ALA A 82 2.30 -6.90 -14.51
CA ALA A 82 2.68 -5.90 -13.52
C ALA A 82 2.70 -4.50 -14.18
N LEU A 83 3.28 -4.36 -15.36
CA LEU A 83 3.31 -3.11 -16.12
C LEU A 83 1.90 -2.63 -16.49
N GLU A 84 1.01 -3.54 -16.90
CA GLU A 84 -0.41 -3.23 -17.14
C GLU A 84 -1.08 -2.66 -15.87
N CYS A 85 -0.91 -3.33 -14.75
CA CYS A 85 -1.46 -2.91 -13.46
C CYS A 85 -0.97 -1.52 -13.06
N GLN A 86 0.34 -1.29 -13.14
CA GLN A 86 0.97 0.00 -12.77
C GLN A 86 0.52 1.14 -13.68
N ALA A 87 0.51 0.93 -15.01
CA ALA A 87 0.05 1.96 -15.96
C ALA A 87 -1.43 2.32 -15.74
N LEU A 88 -2.29 1.34 -15.44
CA LEU A 88 -3.69 1.57 -15.08
C LEU A 88 -3.83 2.34 -13.76
N LEU A 89 -3.06 1.97 -12.74
CA LEU A 89 -3.05 2.69 -11.45
C LEU A 89 -2.62 4.15 -11.64
N MET A 90 -1.55 4.40 -12.39
CA MET A 90 -1.06 5.76 -12.69
C MET A 90 -2.10 6.59 -13.44
N LYS A 91 -2.77 5.99 -14.45
CA LYS A 91 -3.87 6.63 -15.18
C LYS A 91 -5.03 7.01 -14.26
N ILE A 92 -5.49 6.06 -13.42
CA ILE A 92 -6.62 6.28 -12.49
C ILE A 92 -6.23 7.30 -11.41
N ALA A 93 -4.97 7.32 -10.99
CA ALA A 93 -4.44 8.31 -10.04
C ALA A 93 -4.34 9.73 -10.63
N GLY A 94 -4.58 9.91 -11.93
CA GLY A 94 -4.56 11.21 -12.59
C GLY A 94 -3.16 11.80 -12.81
N LEU A 95 -2.14 10.92 -12.92
CA LEU A 95 -0.80 11.33 -13.32
C LEU A 95 -0.75 11.69 -14.81
N ASP A 96 0.17 12.60 -15.18
CA ASP A 96 0.37 13.04 -16.56
C ASP A 96 1.47 12.26 -17.27
N GLY A 97 2.41 11.69 -16.50
CA GLY A 97 3.53 10.96 -17.07
C GLY A 97 4.48 10.37 -16.01
N VAL A 98 5.56 9.82 -16.52
CA VAL A 98 6.55 9.07 -15.75
C VAL A 98 7.96 9.56 -16.08
N VAL A 99 8.79 9.76 -15.06
CA VAL A 99 10.24 9.94 -15.18
C VAL A 99 10.88 8.59 -14.85
N ILE A 100 11.51 7.95 -15.83
CA ILE A 100 12.07 6.61 -15.67
C ILE A 100 13.55 6.72 -15.29
N ASP A 101 13.94 6.11 -14.18
CA ASP A 101 15.34 6.00 -13.77
C ASP A 101 16.08 5.05 -14.72
N TRP A 102 17.03 5.58 -15.49
CA TRP A 102 17.65 4.89 -16.61
C TRP A 102 19.16 4.86 -16.53
N TYR A 103 19.72 3.66 -16.56
CA TYR A 103 21.16 3.39 -16.41
C TYR A 103 21.94 3.37 -17.74
N GLY A 104 21.29 3.73 -18.87
CA GLY A 104 21.92 3.70 -20.18
C GLY A 104 21.76 2.35 -20.91
N THR A 105 22.65 2.08 -21.87
CA THR A 105 22.59 0.94 -22.79
C THR A 105 23.70 -0.08 -22.55
N SER A 106 24.51 0.10 -21.51
CA SER A 106 25.59 -0.84 -21.18
C SER A 106 25.01 -2.18 -20.64
N ASP A 107 25.85 -3.20 -20.65
CA ASP A 107 25.57 -4.51 -20.04
C ASP A 107 26.26 -4.69 -18.67
N LEU A 108 26.74 -3.59 -18.07
CA LEU A 108 27.31 -3.61 -16.73
C LEU A 108 26.24 -3.91 -15.69
N ASN A 109 26.56 -4.74 -14.71
CA ASN A 109 25.65 -5.10 -13.62
C ASN A 109 24.26 -5.51 -14.13
N ASP A 110 23.21 -4.79 -13.72
CA ASP A 110 21.82 -4.99 -14.13
C ASP A 110 21.30 -3.96 -15.16
N HIS A 111 22.23 -3.15 -15.75
CA HIS A 111 21.85 -2.06 -16.66
C HIS A 111 21.10 -2.55 -17.91
N ALA A 112 21.49 -3.70 -18.48
CA ALA A 112 20.75 -4.30 -19.58
C ALA A 112 19.32 -4.67 -19.21
N VAL A 113 19.08 -5.09 -17.97
CA VAL A 113 17.74 -5.37 -17.43
C VAL A 113 16.95 -4.08 -17.27
N ASN A 114 17.54 -3.05 -16.64
CA ASN A 114 16.95 -1.72 -16.50
C ASN A 114 16.53 -1.15 -17.86
N HIS A 115 17.45 -1.19 -18.85
CA HIS A 115 17.18 -0.73 -20.22
C HIS A 115 16.04 -1.51 -20.89
N ARG A 116 16.06 -2.84 -20.82
CA ARG A 116 15.00 -3.70 -21.36
C ARG A 116 13.64 -3.38 -20.73
N ASN A 117 13.58 -3.26 -19.40
CA ASN A 117 12.36 -3.00 -18.66
C ASN A 117 11.82 -1.59 -18.96
N THR A 118 12.70 -0.58 -19.07
CA THR A 118 12.34 0.76 -19.54
C THR A 118 11.60 0.71 -20.88
N ARG A 119 12.14 -0.03 -21.85
CA ARG A 119 11.53 -0.20 -23.17
C ARG A 119 10.20 -0.95 -23.14
N LYS A 120 10.03 -1.91 -22.21
CA LYS A 120 8.77 -2.64 -22.01
C LYS A 120 7.69 -1.79 -21.36
N LEU A 121 8.05 -0.87 -20.48
CA LEU A 121 7.11 0.02 -19.81
C LEU A 121 6.46 1.02 -20.77
N ILE A 122 7.23 1.60 -21.69
CA ILE A 122 6.78 2.69 -22.58
C ILE A 122 5.48 2.37 -23.33
N PRO A 123 5.29 1.21 -23.98
CA PRO A 123 4.02 0.86 -24.64
C PRO A 123 2.81 0.91 -23.69
N TRP A 124 2.96 0.49 -22.46
CA TRP A 124 1.89 0.52 -21.44
C TRP A 124 1.56 1.96 -21.02
N LEU A 125 2.57 2.82 -20.84
CA LEU A 125 2.37 4.24 -20.59
C LEU A 125 1.60 4.91 -21.73
N LYS A 126 1.98 4.63 -22.98
CA LYS A 126 1.28 5.13 -24.19
C LYS A 126 -0.17 4.67 -24.23
N LYS A 127 -0.44 3.40 -23.92
CA LYS A 127 -1.80 2.84 -23.85
C LYS A 127 -2.63 3.55 -22.75
N ALA A 128 -1.98 3.95 -21.66
CA ALA A 128 -2.61 4.70 -20.57
C ALA A 128 -2.82 6.20 -20.90
N GLY A 129 -2.20 6.71 -21.96
CA GLY A 129 -2.21 8.14 -22.32
C GLY A 129 -1.23 8.97 -21.51
N LEU A 130 -0.19 8.33 -20.95
CA LEU A 130 0.85 8.95 -20.12
C LEU A 130 2.08 9.32 -20.98
N SER A 131 2.69 10.47 -20.70
CA SER A 131 4.00 10.83 -21.25
C SER A 131 5.12 10.11 -20.49
N PHE A 132 6.34 10.14 -21.04
CA PHE A 132 7.52 9.67 -20.33
C PHE A 132 8.73 10.58 -20.58
N ALA A 133 9.62 10.67 -19.60
CA ALA A 133 10.96 11.19 -19.69
C ALA A 133 11.93 10.20 -19.07
N VAL A 134 13.23 10.36 -19.31
CA VAL A 134 14.24 9.57 -18.59
C VAL A 134 15.03 10.44 -17.63
N CYS A 135 15.41 9.87 -16.50
CA CYS A 135 16.41 10.37 -15.59
C CYS A 135 17.68 9.51 -15.77
N TYR A 136 18.71 10.08 -16.35
CA TYR A 136 19.98 9.36 -16.55
C TYR A 136 20.75 9.29 -15.24
N GLU A 137 21.09 8.09 -14.80
CA GLU A 137 21.92 7.86 -13.62
C GLU A 137 23.40 7.87 -14.01
N ASP A 138 24.11 8.98 -13.78
CA ASP A 138 25.50 9.12 -14.21
C ASP A 138 26.49 8.28 -13.39
N GLN A 139 26.08 7.76 -12.23
CA GLN A 139 26.87 6.80 -11.46
C GLN A 139 26.95 5.43 -12.16
N SER A 140 26.07 5.14 -13.10
CA SER A 140 26.07 3.88 -13.86
C SER A 140 27.37 3.62 -14.64
N VAL A 141 28.08 4.67 -15.01
CA VAL A 141 29.36 4.59 -15.73
C VAL A 141 30.60 4.76 -14.84
N LYS A 142 30.41 4.94 -13.52
CA LYS A 142 31.50 5.26 -12.56
C LYS A 142 32.60 4.20 -12.49
N SER A 143 32.28 2.94 -12.76
CA SER A 143 33.27 1.84 -12.74
C SER A 143 34.14 1.79 -13.98
N LEU A 144 33.84 2.59 -15.00
CA LEU A 144 34.62 2.65 -16.24
C LEU A 144 35.79 3.64 -16.08
N GLU A 145 36.95 3.24 -16.56
CA GLU A 145 38.20 4.01 -16.44
C GLU A 145 38.68 4.52 -17.81
N ASN A 146 39.73 5.36 -17.80
CA ASN A 146 40.44 5.83 -18.99
C ASN A 146 39.53 6.54 -20.03
N GLY A 147 38.48 7.24 -19.59
CA GLY A 147 37.58 8.00 -20.44
C GLY A 147 36.51 7.16 -21.11
N GLU A 148 36.40 5.86 -20.81
CA GLU A 148 35.32 4.99 -21.29
C GLU A 148 33.99 5.36 -20.63
N ASP A 149 34.00 5.92 -19.42
CA ASP A 149 32.81 6.48 -18.75
C ASP A 149 32.14 7.59 -19.58
N VAL A 150 32.92 8.57 -20.05
CA VAL A 150 32.39 9.65 -20.91
C VAL A 150 31.94 9.12 -22.27
N LYS A 151 32.67 8.15 -22.85
CA LYS A 151 32.28 7.53 -24.14
C LYS A 151 30.98 6.74 -24.01
N GLN A 152 30.83 5.98 -22.93
CA GLN A 152 29.59 5.23 -22.69
C GLN A 152 28.42 6.17 -22.46
N ALA A 153 28.59 7.19 -21.62
CA ALA A 153 27.54 8.20 -21.40
C ALA A 153 27.13 8.92 -22.71
N TRP A 154 28.10 9.25 -23.56
CA TRP A 154 27.82 9.83 -24.88
C TRP A 154 27.00 8.87 -25.75
N LYS A 155 27.38 7.57 -25.79
CA LYS A 155 26.64 6.53 -26.51
C LYS A 155 25.21 6.40 -26.00
N ASP A 156 25.02 6.40 -24.68
CA ASP A 156 23.71 6.30 -24.03
C ASP A 156 22.81 7.48 -24.40
N LEU A 157 23.33 8.70 -24.29
CA LEU A 157 22.59 9.91 -24.58
C LEU A 157 22.24 10.04 -26.07
N LYS A 158 23.14 9.64 -26.97
CA LYS A 158 22.84 9.59 -28.41
C LYS A 158 21.77 8.54 -28.69
N TRP A 159 21.84 7.38 -28.06
CA TRP A 159 20.80 6.36 -28.18
C TRP A 159 19.44 6.89 -27.69
N ALA A 160 19.39 7.60 -26.56
CA ALA A 160 18.18 8.22 -26.05
C ALA A 160 17.63 9.30 -27.03
N GLU A 161 18.52 10.09 -27.63
CA GLU A 161 18.16 11.08 -28.64
C GLU A 161 17.48 10.45 -29.86
N GLU A 162 17.99 9.32 -30.34
CA GLU A 162 17.47 8.63 -31.52
C GLU A 162 16.17 7.84 -31.24
N HIS A 163 16.02 7.30 -30.04
CA HIS A 163 14.95 6.33 -29.73
C HIS A 163 13.89 6.85 -28.76
N PHE A 164 14.28 7.65 -27.78
CA PHE A 164 13.33 8.22 -26.81
C PHE A 164 12.86 9.61 -27.22
N PHE A 165 13.78 10.53 -27.52
CA PHE A 165 13.41 11.92 -27.80
C PHE A 165 12.63 12.10 -29.09
N THR A 166 12.65 11.15 -29.99
CA THR A 166 11.84 11.13 -31.22
C THR A 166 10.40 10.62 -30.99
N ASP A 167 10.13 9.97 -29.86
CA ASP A 167 8.78 9.47 -29.56
C ASP A 167 7.81 10.62 -29.26
N ALA A 168 6.61 10.53 -29.86
CA ALA A 168 5.57 11.57 -29.70
C ALA A 168 5.06 11.69 -28.25
N SER A 169 5.19 10.63 -27.45
CA SER A 169 4.81 10.61 -26.01
C SER A 169 5.94 11.04 -25.08
N TYR A 170 7.12 11.36 -25.62
CA TYR A 170 8.23 11.84 -24.81
C TYR A 170 7.91 13.23 -24.23
N GLU A 171 8.16 13.41 -22.93
CA GLU A 171 7.86 14.67 -22.24
C GLU A 171 8.71 15.82 -22.80
N ARG A 172 8.06 16.94 -23.09
CA ARG A 172 8.68 18.14 -23.66
C ARG A 172 8.24 19.37 -22.91
N GLN A 173 9.15 20.29 -22.75
CA GLN A 173 8.88 21.63 -22.25
C GLN A 173 9.30 22.65 -23.29
N ASN A 174 8.38 23.51 -23.72
CA ASN A 174 8.60 24.49 -24.80
C ASN A 174 9.17 23.86 -26.08
N GLY A 175 8.69 22.64 -26.42
CA GLY A 175 9.12 21.89 -27.61
C GLY A 175 10.45 21.14 -27.47
N ARG A 176 11.21 21.37 -26.41
CA ARG A 176 12.48 20.68 -26.13
C ARG A 176 12.24 19.41 -25.31
N PRO A 177 12.91 18.27 -25.63
CA PRO A 177 12.84 17.07 -24.80
C PRO A 177 13.29 17.34 -23.37
N LEU A 178 12.63 16.76 -22.37
CA LEU A 178 13.02 16.83 -20.97
C LEU A 178 14.00 15.69 -20.64
N LEU A 179 15.17 16.03 -20.13
CA LEU A 179 16.16 15.07 -19.63
C LEU A 179 16.51 15.39 -18.19
N LEU A 180 16.29 14.45 -17.28
CA LEU A 180 16.81 14.55 -15.93
C LEU A 180 18.13 13.78 -15.83
N VAL A 181 19.01 14.24 -14.94
CA VAL A 181 20.26 13.54 -14.57
C VAL A 181 20.28 13.43 -13.05
N PHE A 182 20.33 12.22 -12.52
CA PHE A 182 20.42 12.02 -11.07
C PHE A 182 21.85 12.35 -10.59
N GLY A 183 22.15 13.62 -10.74
CA GLY A 183 23.48 14.18 -10.57
C GLY A 183 23.57 15.56 -11.22
N PRO A 184 24.61 15.78 -12.05
CA PRO A 184 25.74 14.85 -12.34
C PRO A 184 26.69 14.73 -11.15
N GLN A 185 26.82 13.51 -10.62
CA GLN A 185 27.66 13.22 -9.45
C GLN A 185 29.06 12.77 -9.85
N HIS A 186 29.17 12.04 -10.96
CA HIS A 186 30.40 11.48 -11.48
C HIS A 186 30.94 12.26 -12.69
N LEU A 187 30.06 12.56 -13.67
CA LEU A 187 30.43 13.21 -14.92
C LEU A 187 30.40 14.74 -14.80
N LYS A 188 31.32 15.42 -15.50
CA LYS A 188 31.17 16.85 -15.81
C LYS A 188 30.25 16.97 -17.01
N TRP A 189 29.08 17.58 -16.85
CA TRP A 189 28.09 17.67 -17.92
C TRP A 189 28.58 18.59 -19.06
N ARG A 190 28.94 18.02 -20.19
CA ARG A 190 29.42 18.71 -21.38
C ARG A 190 28.85 18.10 -22.68
N PHE A 191 27.73 17.44 -22.59
CA PHE A 191 27.11 16.76 -23.72
C PHE A 191 26.29 17.74 -24.55
N ASN A 192 26.60 17.87 -25.85
CA ASN A 192 25.88 18.75 -26.79
C ASN A 192 25.10 17.88 -27.77
N LEU A 193 23.83 17.59 -27.43
CA LEU A 193 22.92 16.81 -28.26
C LEU A 193 22.23 17.69 -29.32
N ASP A 194 21.96 17.14 -30.49
CA ASP A 194 21.37 17.88 -31.63
C ASP A 194 19.94 18.34 -31.31
N SER A 195 19.17 17.51 -30.56
CA SER A 195 17.81 17.81 -30.08
C SER A 195 17.74 18.90 -29.01
N LYS A 196 18.88 19.33 -28.44
CA LYS A 196 19.01 20.35 -27.39
C LYS A 196 18.00 20.13 -26.23
N PRO A 197 18.04 18.98 -25.55
CA PRO A 197 17.11 18.72 -24.46
C PRO A 197 17.21 19.78 -23.37
N LEU A 198 16.14 19.98 -22.61
CA LEU A 198 16.20 20.69 -21.33
C LEU A 198 16.75 19.73 -20.27
N VAL A 199 17.91 20.07 -19.71
CA VAL A 199 18.62 19.19 -18.76
C VAL A 199 18.47 19.72 -17.35
N PHE A 200 17.90 18.90 -16.46
CA PHE A 200 17.72 19.18 -15.05
C PHE A 200 18.53 18.19 -14.19
N GLY A 201 19.22 18.71 -13.19
CA GLY A 201 20.02 17.89 -12.27
C GLY A 201 19.67 18.12 -10.80
N LEU A 202 20.40 17.45 -9.90
CA LEU A 202 20.25 17.67 -8.46
C LEU A 202 20.63 19.11 -8.09
N PRO A 203 19.93 19.76 -7.14
CA PRO A 203 20.04 21.21 -6.90
C PRO A 203 21.45 21.72 -6.64
N HIS A 204 22.23 20.98 -5.84
CA HIS A 204 23.58 21.35 -5.46
C HIS A 204 24.61 21.15 -6.59
N LEU A 205 24.27 20.41 -7.64
CA LEU A 205 25.13 20.09 -8.79
C LEU A 205 24.74 20.82 -10.06
N ALA A 206 23.47 21.12 -10.27
CA ALA A 206 22.94 21.70 -11.51
C ALA A 206 23.64 22.99 -11.91
N LYS A 207 23.77 23.95 -11.00
CA LYS A 207 24.40 25.26 -11.25
C LYS A 207 25.87 25.13 -11.65
N ASN A 208 26.63 24.28 -10.97
CA ASN A 208 28.05 24.10 -11.19
C ASN A 208 28.35 23.39 -12.52
N ASN A 209 27.40 22.68 -13.07
CA ASN A 209 27.50 21.98 -14.35
C ASN A 209 26.81 22.70 -15.52
N GLY A 210 26.25 23.90 -15.29
CA GLY A 210 25.63 24.71 -16.35
C GLY A 210 24.37 24.09 -16.94
N LEU A 211 23.59 23.34 -16.12
CA LEU A 211 22.32 22.75 -16.55
C LEU A 211 21.22 23.80 -16.66
N ASP A 212 20.17 23.49 -17.41
CA ASP A 212 19.01 24.38 -17.61
C ASP A 212 18.22 24.62 -16.30
N GLY A 213 18.25 23.67 -15.34
CA GLY A 213 17.57 23.81 -14.06
C GLY A 213 17.87 22.67 -13.09
N ALA A 214 17.11 22.65 -12.00
CA ALA A 214 17.23 21.64 -10.96
C ALA A 214 15.91 20.90 -10.72
N PHE A 215 15.95 19.65 -10.29
CA PHE A 215 14.79 18.95 -9.74
C PHE A 215 15.01 18.63 -8.26
N ALA A 216 13.98 18.84 -7.44
CA ALA A 216 14.05 18.54 -6.02
C ALA A 216 13.86 17.03 -5.78
N TRP A 217 14.44 16.53 -4.68
CA TRP A 217 14.33 15.16 -4.17
C TRP A 217 13.99 15.21 -2.67
N PRO A 218 13.50 14.13 -2.03
CA PRO A 218 13.34 14.10 -0.57
C PRO A 218 14.65 14.51 0.12
N PRO A 219 14.66 15.58 0.95
CA PRO A 219 15.92 16.23 1.38
C PRO A 219 16.57 15.54 2.58
N VAL A 220 16.79 14.21 2.50
CA VAL A 220 17.42 13.42 3.56
C VAL A 220 18.94 13.45 3.42
N THR A 221 19.64 13.80 4.49
CA THR A 221 21.09 13.80 4.58
C THR A 221 21.57 13.57 6.00
N GLY A 222 22.78 13.02 6.15
CA GLY A 222 23.47 12.93 7.45
C GLY A 222 22.88 11.95 8.45
N GLY A 223 22.09 10.97 8.01
CA GLY A 223 21.59 9.86 8.83
C GLY A 223 20.56 10.25 9.89
N LYS A 224 19.92 11.43 9.78
CA LYS A 224 18.99 11.93 10.79
C LYS A 224 17.55 11.95 10.29
N ALA A 225 16.62 11.72 11.21
CA ALA A 225 15.20 11.96 10.95
C ALA A 225 14.93 13.48 10.88
N LEU A 226 14.22 13.92 9.85
CA LEU A 226 13.83 15.31 9.66
C LEU A 226 12.39 15.56 10.11
N SER A 227 12.20 16.65 10.88
CA SER A 227 10.86 17.15 11.21
C SER A 227 10.19 17.78 9.97
N PRO A 228 8.85 17.97 10.00
CA PRO A 228 8.15 18.67 8.94
C PRO A 228 8.69 20.07 8.65
N GLU A 229 9.05 20.82 9.66
CA GLU A 229 9.60 22.17 9.53
C GLU A 229 10.95 22.15 8.82
N GLN A 230 11.78 21.14 9.12
CA GLN A 230 13.12 21.00 8.54
C GLN A 230 13.04 20.69 7.05
N TRP A 231 12.34 19.63 6.63
CA TRP A 231 12.28 19.29 5.21
C TRP A 231 11.50 20.32 4.39
N LYS A 232 10.45 20.98 4.96
CA LYS A 232 9.75 22.10 4.30
C LYS A 232 10.67 23.28 4.05
N LYS A 233 11.54 23.60 5.02
CA LYS A 233 12.55 24.66 4.88
C LYS A 233 13.54 24.34 3.77
N GLU A 234 14.05 23.12 3.72
CA GLU A 234 15.01 22.68 2.68
C GLU A 234 14.39 22.80 1.27
N LEU A 235 13.16 22.30 1.07
CA LEU A 235 12.46 22.46 -0.20
C LEU A 235 12.23 23.95 -0.54
N GLY A 236 11.86 24.77 0.44
CA GLY A 236 11.68 26.21 0.25
C GLY A 236 12.95 26.91 -0.25
N LEU A 237 14.13 26.49 0.21
CA LEU A 237 15.42 27.00 -0.28
C LEU A 237 15.66 26.62 -1.75
N ILE A 238 15.31 25.39 -2.13
CA ILE A 238 15.44 24.93 -3.52
C ILE A 238 14.49 25.74 -4.43
N TYR A 239 13.23 25.90 -4.05
CA TYR A 239 12.22 26.62 -4.84
C TYR A 239 12.49 28.12 -4.92
N GLY A 240 13.21 28.69 -3.94
CA GLY A 240 13.62 30.10 -3.92
C GLY A 240 14.99 30.41 -4.55
N CYS A 241 15.67 29.43 -5.16
CA CYS A 241 17.07 29.62 -5.63
C CYS A 241 17.22 30.46 -6.91
N GLY A 242 16.12 30.90 -7.54
CA GLY A 242 16.13 31.73 -8.75
C GLY A 242 16.50 31.00 -10.04
N GLN A 243 16.59 29.68 -10.02
CA GLN A 243 16.78 28.83 -11.20
C GLN A 243 15.46 28.14 -11.59
N PRO A 244 15.26 27.75 -12.85
CA PRO A 244 14.19 26.84 -13.22
C PRO A 244 14.27 25.55 -12.38
N PHE A 245 13.13 25.08 -11.88
CA PHE A 245 13.11 23.85 -11.06
C PHE A 245 11.85 23.02 -11.34
N ILE A 246 12.00 21.71 -11.10
CA ILE A 246 10.91 20.75 -11.00
C ILE A 246 10.70 20.55 -9.49
N ALA A 247 9.48 20.85 -9.01
CA ALA A 247 9.13 20.66 -7.61
C ALA A 247 8.94 19.17 -7.29
N THR A 248 9.00 18.80 -6.02
CA THR A 248 8.82 17.40 -5.59
C THR A 248 7.73 17.26 -4.54
N ALA A 249 7.00 16.14 -4.62
CA ALA A 249 6.14 15.63 -3.57
C ALA A 249 6.58 14.19 -3.21
N PHE A 250 6.43 13.78 -1.97
CA PHE A 250 6.85 12.44 -1.50
C PHE A 250 6.02 12.00 -0.28
N PRO A 251 5.82 10.67 -0.09
CA PRO A 251 5.01 10.16 1.02
C PRO A 251 5.76 10.10 2.35
N GLY A 252 7.08 10.13 2.32
CA GLY A 252 8.02 9.96 3.41
C GLY A 252 9.34 9.44 2.88
N PHE A 253 10.26 9.09 3.79
CA PHE A 253 11.54 8.44 3.48
C PHE A 253 11.91 7.53 4.64
N LYS A 254 12.17 6.26 4.35
CA LYS A 254 12.64 5.28 5.33
C LYS A 254 13.41 4.19 4.63
N ASP A 255 14.72 4.36 4.50
CA ASP A 255 15.57 3.40 3.81
C ASP A 255 15.80 2.11 4.60
N ILE A 256 16.17 1.05 3.86
CA ILE A 256 16.47 -0.28 4.39
C ILE A 256 17.97 -0.56 4.44
N TYR A 257 18.81 0.35 3.94
CA TYR A 257 20.22 0.11 3.67
C TYR A 257 21.04 -0.35 4.86
N LYS A 258 20.78 0.22 6.05
CA LYS A 258 21.47 -0.21 7.27
C LYS A 258 21.08 -1.63 7.68
N GLN A 259 19.81 -2.00 7.56
CA GLN A 259 19.32 -3.35 7.87
C GLN A 259 19.80 -4.36 6.81
N ALA A 260 19.98 -3.93 5.58
CA ALA A 260 20.53 -4.71 4.48
C ALA A 260 22.07 -4.79 4.50
N GLU A 261 22.74 -4.15 5.47
CA GLU A 261 24.20 -4.11 5.60
C GLU A 261 24.92 -3.51 4.37
N VAL A 262 24.23 -2.64 3.60
CA VAL A 262 24.79 -1.97 2.42
C VAL A 262 25.62 -0.75 2.84
N HIS A 263 25.02 0.15 3.63
CA HIS A 263 25.67 1.33 4.24
C HIS A 263 24.76 1.90 5.35
N GLU A 264 25.25 2.91 6.06
CA GLU A 264 24.42 3.63 7.05
C GLU A 264 23.23 4.33 6.38
N SER A 265 22.12 4.45 7.12
CA SER A 265 20.92 5.13 6.62
C SER A 265 21.20 6.58 6.22
N TYR A 266 20.60 7.04 5.16
CA TYR A 266 20.63 8.46 4.75
C TYR A 266 19.84 9.36 5.69
N GLY A 267 18.92 8.82 6.49
CA GLY A 267 18.04 9.53 7.39
C GLY A 267 16.58 9.10 7.25
N GLY A 268 15.66 9.97 7.65
CA GLY A 268 14.24 9.62 7.57
C GLY A 268 13.31 10.83 7.54
N ILE A 269 12.14 10.63 6.95
CA ILE A 269 10.98 11.52 7.01
C ILE A 269 9.76 10.65 7.25
N ALA A 270 9.11 10.84 8.41
CA ALA A 270 7.93 10.05 8.75
C ALA A 270 6.77 10.30 7.78
N SER A 271 6.06 9.25 7.37
CA SER A 271 4.90 9.36 6.46
C SER A 271 3.67 10.00 7.12
N ARG A 272 3.54 9.89 8.44
CA ARG A 272 2.46 10.46 9.25
C ARG A 272 1.06 10.14 8.68
N ASN A 273 0.83 8.86 8.33
CA ASN A 273 -0.42 8.39 7.75
C ASN A 273 -0.85 9.14 6.47
N GLY A 274 0.12 9.50 5.62
CA GLY A 274 -0.11 10.23 4.36
C GLY A 274 -0.17 11.75 4.50
N LEU A 275 -0.01 12.31 5.69
CA LEU A 275 0.03 13.76 5.89
C LEU A 275 1.27 14.37 5.23
N THR A 276 2.41 13.67 5.27
CA THR A 276 3.64 14.13 4.60
C THR A 276 3.44 14.23 3.08
N MET A 277 2.72 13.27 2.47
CA MET A 277 2.37 13.36 1.04
C MET A 277 1.51 14.58 0.73
N SER A 278 0.47 14.84 1.53
CA SER A 278 -0.38 16.03 1.35
C SER A 278 0.41 17.32 1.48
N GLU A 279 1.20 17.47 2.54
CA GLU A 279 1.95 18.70 2.80
C GLU A 279 3.07 18.96 1.78
N SER A 280 3.78 17.92 1.33
CA SER A 280 4.82 18.06 0.31
C SER A 280 4.22 18.42 -1.06
N LEU A 281 3.06 17.83 -1.39
CA LEU A 281 2.32 18.15 -2.61
C LEU A 281 1.76 19.58 -2.57
N ASP A 282 1.19 20.01 -1.45
CA ASP A 282 0.69 21.38 -1.27
C ASP A 282 1.83 22.40 -1.44
N GLN A 283 2.99 22.14 -0.87
CA GLN A 283 4.17 23.01 -1.03
C GLN A 283 4.65 23.03 -2.49
N ALA A 284 4.65 21.89 -3.17
CA ALA A 284 5.02 21.80 -4.58
C ALA A 284 4.03 22.57 -5.46
N LEU A 285 2.71 22.46 -5.22
CA LEU A 285 1.69 23.23 -5.93
C LEU A 285 1.83 24.74 -5.70
N GLN A 286 2.10 25.16 -4.47
CA GLN A 286 2.32 26.57 -4.12
C GLN A 286 3.58 27.17 -4.76
N SER A 287 4.57 26.34 -5.10
CA SER A 287 5.81 26.77 -5.76
C SER A 287 5.59 27.33 -7.18
N LYS A 288 4.43 27.02 -7.78
CA LYS A 288 4.07 27.37 -9.17
C LYS A 288 5.04 26.79 -10.23
N ALA A 289 5.76 25.73 -9.89
CA ALA A 289 6.56 24.98 -10.86
C ALA A 289 5.64 24.39 -11.95
N PRO A 290 6.02 24.45 -13.24
CA PRO A 290 5.21 23.88 -14.33
C PRO A 290 5.17 22.35 -14.28
N LEU A 291 6.15 21.73 -13.63
CA LEU A 291 6.27 20.30 -13.43
C LEU A 291 6.45 19.99 -11.92
N ILE A 292 5.72 19.00 -11.46
CA ILE A 292 5.89 18.41 -10.12
C ILE A 292 6.25 16.95 -10.31
N GLN A 293 7.39 16.54 -9.76
CA GLN A 293 7.81 15.16 -9.68
C GLN A 293 7.34 14.54 -8.37
N ILE A 294 6.78 13.33 -8.42
CA ILE A 294 6.50 12.55 -7.24
C ILE A 294 7.62 11.53 -7.07
N ALA A 295 8.34 11.62 -5.98
CA ALA A 295 9.44 10.74 -5.64
C ALA A 295 8.97 9.77 -4.53
N THR A 296 8.64 8.50 -4.90
CA THR A 296 8.74 7.79 -6.17
C THR A 296 7.48 6.95 -6.43
N TRP A 297 7.37 6.30 -7.60
CA TRP A 297 6.35 5.26 -7.78
C TRP A 297 6.66 4.05 -6.90
N ASN A 298 7.90 3.52 -7.02
CA ASN A 298 8.24 2.18 -6.51
C ASN A 298 9.68 2.03 -5.96
N ASP A 299 10.26 3.07 -5.38
CA ASP A 299 11.53 2.86 -4.67
C ASP A 299 11.29 2.27 -3.27
N TYR A 300 11.26 0.93 -3.23
CA TYR A 300 11.07 0.15 -2.02
C TYR A 300 12.28 0.19 -1.08
N GLY A 301 13.49 0.39 -1.64
CA GLY A 301 14.74 0.50 -0.88
C GLY A 301 14.79 1.76 -0.01
N GLU A 302 14.23 2.86 -0.51
CA GLU A 302 14.17 4.15 0.20
C GLU A 302 12.84 4.41 0.91
N GLY A 303 11.82 3.56 0.69
CA GLY A 303 10.52 3.71 1.32
C GLY A 303 9.74 4.95 0.84
N THR A 304 10.03 5.44 -0.36
CA THR A 304 9.41 6.63 -0.96
C THR A 304 8.23 6.31 -1.88
N MET A 305 7.84 5.04 -1.96
CA MET A 305 6.85 4.57 -2.92
C MET A 305 5.43 5.09 -2.63
N ILE A 306 4.73 5.49 -3.73
CA ILE A 306 3.29 5.76 -3.72
C ILE A 306 2.49 4.62 -4.35
N GLU A 307 3.13 3.65 -5.00
CA GLU A 307 2.49 2.41 -5.43
C GLU A 307 1.74 1.77 -4.26
N PRO A 308 0.54 1.22 -4.47
CA PRO A 308 -0.23 0.62 -3.38
C PRO A 308 0.53 -0.51 -2.67
N THR A 309 0.60 -0.43 -1.34
CA THR A 309 1.30 -1.39 -0.49
C THR A 309 0.37 -2.04 0.53
N ARG A 310 0.82 -3.13 1.17
CA ARG A 310 0.03 -3.81 2.20
C ARG A 310 -0.26 -2.93 3.41
N ASN A 311 0.70 -2.09 3.81
CA ASN A 311 0.53 -1.23 4.99
C ASN A 311 -0.26 0.06 4.67
N ASN A 312 -0.06 0.64 3.49
CA ASN A 312 -0.65 1.93 3.15
C ASN A 312 -1.90 1.82 2.27
N GLY A 313 -2.18 0.65 1.66
CA GLY A 313 -3.26 0.53 0.67
C GLY A 313 -3.08 1.56 -0.45
N TYR A 314 -4.13 2.26 -0.80
CA TYR A 314 -4.14 3.27 -1.87
C TYR A 314 -3.95 4.70 -1.36
N ARG A 315 -3.70 4.89 -0.05
CA ARG A 315 -3.71 6.19 0.65
C ARG A 315 -2.89 7.28 -0.03
N ASN A 316 -1.69 6.96 -0.53
CA ASN A 316 -0.82 7.95 -1.15
C ASN A 316 -1.37 8.41 -2.51
N LEU A 317 -1.98 7.52 -3.28
CA LEU A 317 -2.64 7.86 -4.55
C LEU A 317 -3.88 8.73 -4.33
N GLU A 318 -4.65 8.45 -3.28
CA GLU A 318 -5.85 9.21 -2.89
C GLU A 318 -5.56 10.68 -2.53
N LYS A 319 -4.29 11.02 -2.27
CA LYS A 319 -3.85 12.42 -2.03
C LYS A 319 -3.64 13.22 -3.32
N LEU A 320 -3.58 12.57 -4.46
CA LEU A 320 -3.37 13.26 -5.73
C LEU A 320 -4.63 14.00 -6.18
N PRO A 321 -4.52 15.23 -6.69
CA PRO A 321 -5.67 16.13 -6.89
C PRO A 321 -6.66 15.64 -7.95
N ARG A 322 -6.21 14.78 -8.89
CA ARG A 322 -7.04 14.24 -9.97
C ARG A 322 -7.28 12.73 -9.83
N CYS A 323 -7.02 12.19 -8.64
CA CYS A 323 -7.21 10.77 -8.38
C CYS A 323 -8.67 10.36 -8.54
N GLY A 324 -8.90 9.25 -9.22
CA GLY A 324 -10.21 8.61 -9.33
C GLY A 324 -10.70 8.06 -7.98
N SER A 325 -11.89 7.50 -7.99
CA SER A 325 -12.46 6.93 -6.75
C SER A 325 -11.59 5.77 -6.22
N PRO A 326 -11.52 5.60 -4.90
CA PRO A 326 -10.83 4.46 -4.29
C PRO A 326 -11.33 3.09 -4.81
N ALA A 327 -12.64 2.97 -5.14
CA ALA A 327 -13.19 1.76 -5.73
C ALA A 327 -12.55 1.43 -7.09
N ASN A 328 -12.24 2.43 -7.90
CA ASN A 328 -11.62 2.24 -9.21
C ASN A 328 -10.15 1.86 -9.08
N LEU A 329 -9.42 2.42 -8.09
CA LEU A 329 -8.00 2.12 -7.86
C LEU A 329 -7.72 0.64 -7.55
N ARG A 330 -8.67 -0.10 -6.98
CA ARG A 330 -8.47 -1.53 -6.68
C ARG A 330 -8.54 -2.42 -7.91
N LEU A 331 -9.26 -2.02 -8.97
CA LEU A 331 -9.55 -2.88 -10.12
C LEU A 331 -8.29 -3.35 -10.89
N PRO A 332 -7.25 -2.52 -11.10
CA PRO A 332 -6.00 -2.98 -11.69
C PRO A 332 -5.30 -4.08 -10.89
N VAL A 333 -5.29 -3.98 -9.56
CA VAL A 333 -4.69 -5.01 -8.69
C VAL A 333 -5.51 -6.30 -8.74
N VAL A 334 -6.84 -6.22 -8.75
CA VAL A 334 -7.73 -7.38 -8.94
C VAL A 334 -7.45 -8.05 -10.30
N LEU A 335 -7.37 -7.27 -11.38
CA LEU A 335 -7.03 -7.77 -12.72
C LEU A 335 -5.70 -8.53 -12.69
N TYR A 336 -4.65 -7.94 -12.12
CA TYR A 336 -3.34 -8.56 -11.98
C TYR A 336 -3.41 -9.90 -11.22
N GLN A 337 -4.07 -9.91 -10.06
CA GLN A 337 -4.21 -11.12 -9.24
C GLN A 337 -4.97 -12.21 -9.97
N LEU A 338 -6.03 -11.88 -10.71
CA LEU A 338 -6.80 -12.85 -11.51
C LEU A 338 -5.97 -13.41 -12.67
N ARG A 339 -5.14 -12.60 -13.35
CA ARG A 339 -4.20 -13.07 -14.36
C ARG A 339 -3.18 -14.04 -13.77
N LYS A 340 -2.58 -13.71 -12.63
CA LYS A 340 -1.62 -14.59 -11.93
C LYS A 340 -2.22 -15.90 -11.42
N ARG A 341 -3.54 -15.94 -11.21
CA ARG A 341 -4.28 -17.15 -10.81
C ARG A 341 -4.80 -17.95 -12.00
N GLY A 342 -4.47 -17.60 -13.24
CA GLY A 342 -4.89 -18.31 -14.44
C GLY A 342 -6.37 -18.10 -14.81
N GLY A 343 -6.90 -16.93 -14.56
CA GLY A 343 -8.24 -16.55 -15.00
C GLY A 343 -8.37 -16.53 -16.52
N ASP A 344 -9.62 -16.60 -17.01
CA ASP A 344 -9.94 -16.58 -18.44
C ASP A 344 -9.29 -15.37 -19.14
N ALA A 345 -8.32 -15.63 -20.01
CA ALA A 345 -7.50 -14.59 -20.64
C ALA A 345 -8.35 -13.62 -21.47
N GLY A 346 -9.35 -14.12 -22.24
CA GLY A 346 -10.21 -13.29 -23.07
C GLY A 346 -11.03 -12.32 -22.24
N LYS A 347 -11.70 -12.80 -21.18
CA LYS A 347 -12.45 -11.95 -20.26
C LYS A 347 -11.55 -10.92 -19.55
N LEU A 348 -10.33 -11.31 -19.18
CA LEU A 348 -9.38 -10.40 -18.54
C LEU A 348 -8.84 -9.33 -19.50
N ASP A 349 -8.69 -9.64 -20.80
CA ASP A 349 -8.34 -8.66 -21.84
C ASP A 349 -9.50 -7.68 -22.10
N ASP A 350 -10.74 -8.15 -22.05
CA ASP A 350 -11.93 -7.28 -22.10
C ASP A 350 -11.96 -6.34 -20.89
N ALA A 351 -11.73 -6.86 -19.68
CA ALA A 351 -11.66 -6.04 -18.46
C ALA A 351 -10.54 -5.00 -18.55
N SER A 352 -9.35 -5.38 -19.01
CA SER A 352 -8.23 -4.46 -19.28
C SER A 352 -8.66 -3.33 -20.22
N SER A 353 -9.27 -3.67 -21.35
CA SER A 353 -9.73 -2.70 -22.34
C SER A 353 -10.75 -1.72 -21.78
N LEU A 354 -11.68 -2.22 -20.94
CA LEU A 354 -12.65 -1.40 -20.23
C LEU A 354 -11.99 -0.46 -19.23
N LEU A 355 -10.97 -0.91 -18.48
CA LEU A 355 -10.21 -0.08 -17.54
C LEU A 355 -9.43 1.04 -18.26
N PHE A 356 -8.75 0.72 -19.36
CA PHE A 356 -8.08 1.75 -20.17
C PHE A 356 -9.07 2.74 -20.78
N ALA A 357 -10.31 2.32 -21.05
CA ALA A 357 -11.40 3.20 -21.51
C ALA A 357 -12.13 3.92 -20.36
N SER A 358 -11.69 3.79 -19.11
CA SER A 358 -12.32 4.33 -17.89
C SER A 358 -13.78 3.87 -17.66
N LYS A 359 -14.13 2.68 -18.17
CA LYS A 359 -15.43 2.02 -17.97
C LYS A 359 -15.37 1.09 -16.76
N PHE A 360 -15.26 1.69 -15.57
CA PHE A 360 -14.93 0.97 -14.32
C PHE A 360 -16.04 0.01 -13.87
N VAL A 361 -17.31 0.39 -14.02
CA VAL A 361 -18.45 -0.45 -13.60
C VAL A 361 -18.51 -1.72 -14.45
N GLU A 362 -18.37 -1.58 -15.76
CA GLU A 362 -18.37 -2.74 -16.68
C GLU A 362 -17.15 -3.64 -16.42
N ALA A 363 -15.98 -3.06 -16.18
CA ALA A 363 -14.79 -3.81 -15.84
C ALA A 363 -14.97 -4.60 -14.53
N GLU A 364 -15.54 -4.00 -13.50
CA GLU A 364 -15.82 -4.66 -12.22
C GLU A 364 -16.77 -5.86 -12.37
N VAL A 365 -17.79 -5.75 -13.20
CA VAL A 365 -18.70 -6.87 -13.50
C VAL A 365 -17.95 -8.06 -14.11
N VAL A 366 -17.09 -7.80 -15.10
CA VAL A 366 -16.26 -8.85 -15.74
C VAL A 366 -15.33 -9.50 -14.73
N LEU A 367 -14.56 -8.69 -13.97
CA LEU A 367 -13.60 -9.17 -12.97
C LEU A 367 -14.28 -9.99 -11.87
N THR A 368 -15.46 -9.56 -11.41
CA THR A 368 -16.25 -10.30 -10.41
C THR A 368 -16.69 -11.66 -10.97
N GLY A 369 -17.10 -11.71 -12.25
CA GLY A 369 -17.44 -12.96 -12.93
C GLY A 369 -16.26 -13.93 -12.97
N VAL A 370 -15.09 -13.46 -13.42
CA VAL A 370 -13.86 -14.29 -13.46
C VAL A 370 -13.44 -14.75 -12.06
N SER A 371 -13.51 -13.87 -11.06
CA SER A 371 -13.21 -14.23 -9.67
C SER A 371 -14.12 -15.34 -9.15
N ARG A 372 -15.41 -15.29 -9.46
CA ARG A 372 -16.37 -16.33 -9.10
C ARG A 372 -16.07 -17.67 -9.79
N ASP A 373 -15.72 -17.63 -11.06
CA ASP A 373 -15.35 -18.83 -11.82
C ASP A 373 -14.08 -19.48 -11.24
N LEU A 374 -13.07 -18.68 -10.90
CA LEU A 374 -11.83 -19.13 -10.24
C LEU A 374 -12.06 -19.63 -8.80
N GLY A 375 -13.00 -19.05 -8.07
CA GLY A 375 -13.35 -19.47 -6.71
C GLY A 375 -13.87 -20.91 -6.59
N ARG A 376 -14.23 -21.53 -7.72
CA ARG A 376 -14.62 -22.94 -7.81
C ARG A 376 -13.44 -23.90 -8.05
N GLN A 377 -12.23 -23.38 -8.27
CA GLN A 377 -11.07 -24.22 -8.51
C GLN A 377 -10.44 -24.65 -7.17
N VAL A 378 -10.15 -25.94 -7.05
CA VAL A 378 -9.32 -26.48 -5.96
C VAL A 378 -7.90 -25.97 -6.15
N ILE A 379 -7.32 -25.31 -5.15
CA ILE A 379 -5.90 -24.99 -5.16
C ILE A 379 -5.11 -26.28 -4.92
N ASP A 380 -3.85 -26.34 -5.39
CA ASP A 380 -2.96 -27.52 -5.28
C ASP A 380 -2.80 -28.10 -3.86
N ASP A 381 -3.18 -27.34 -2.82
CA ASP A 381 -3.09 -27.73 -1.42
C ASP A 381 -4.33 -28.44 -0.87
N GLY A 382 -5.35 -28.72 -1.70
CA GLY A 382 -6.61 -29.33 -1.26
C GLY A 382 -7.60 -28.37 -0.62
N TYR A 383 -7.48 -27.07 -0.87
CA TYR A 383 -8.38 -26.02 -0.38
C TYR A 383 -8.98 -25.20 -1.54
N HIS A 384 -10.12 -24.61 -1.29
CA HIS A 384 -10.70 -23.57 -2.14
C HIS A 384 -10.40 -22.20 -1.55
N LEU A 385 -9.94 -21.26 -2.38
CA LEU A 385 -9.84 -19.85 -2.03
C LEU A 385 -10.83 -19.05 -2.86
N THR A 386 -11.80 -18.44 -2.22
CA THR A 386 -12.75 -17.50 -2.83
C THR A 386 -12.40 -16.10 -2.31
N THR A 387 -12.11 -15.16 -3.21
CA THR A 387 -11.65 -13.81 -2.84
C THR A 387 -12.69 -12.73 -3.19
N GLU A 388 -12.48 -11.52 -2.64
CA GLU A 388 -13.23 -10.31 -2.97
C GLU A 388 -14.73 -10.38 -2.67
N LEU A 389 -15.17 -11.23 -1.73
CA LEU A 389 -16.57 -11.33 -1.34
C LEU A 389 -16.99 -10.08 -0.55
N LEU A 390 -18.02 -9.39 -1.02
CA LEU A 390 -18.58 -8.25 -0.32
C LEU A 390 -19.47 -8.77 0.83
N TYR A 391 -19.18 -8.37 2.07
CA TYR A 391 -19.95 -8.79 3.23
C TYR A 391 -21.02 -7.78 3.68
N ARG A 392 -21.03 -6.58 3.10
CA ARG A 392 -22.13 -5.62 3.25
C ARG A 392 -23.18 -5.91 2.18
N GLU A 393 -24.35 -6.35 2.61
CA GLU A 393 -25.44 -6.79 1.74
C GLU A 393 -26.60 -5.79 1.71
N GLU A 394 -26.48 -4.67 2.44
CA GLU A 394 -27.50 -3.64 2.52
C GLU A 394 -27.60 -2.86 1.19
N ASN A 395 -28.80 -2.43 0.83
CA ASN A 395 -29.00 -1.52 -0.30
C ASN A 395 -28.39 -0.14 0.01
N GLY A 396 -27.66 0.45 -0.96
CA GLY A 396 -27.13 1.80 -0.83
C GLY A 396 -25.80 1.89 -0.06
N ILE A 397 -24.97 0.83 -0.09
CA ILE A 397 -23.63 0.87 0.50
C ILE A 397 -22.81 2.01 -0.10
N SER A 398 -22.00 2.68 0.74
CA SER A 398 -21.10 3.73 0.31
C SER A 398 -19.93 3.21 -0.53
N ALA A 399 -19.28 4.07 -1.30
CA ALA A 399 -18.08 3.72 -2.06
C ALA A 399 -16.98 3.13 -1.15
N ALA A 400 -16.77 3.71 0.03
CA ALA A 400 -15.81 3.20 1.01
C ALA A 400 -16.16 1.80 1.53
N GLN A 401 -17.45 1.50 1.73
CA GLN A 401 -17.89 0.15 2.09
C GLN A 401 -17.68 -0.83 0.93
N ASN A 402 -18.06 -0.46 -0.29
CA ASN A 402 -17.85 -1.31 -1.46
C ASN A 402 -16.37 -1.64 -1.68
N GLN A 403 -15.49 -0.69 -1.38
CA GLN A 403 -14.04 -0.87 -1.51
C GLN A 403 -13.45 -1.76 -0.42
N ARG A 404 -13.72 -1.46 0.85
CA ARG A 404 -13.01 -2.07 1.99
C ARG A 404 -13.78 -3.22 2.64
N CYS A 405 -15.10 -3.24 2.58
CA CYS A 405 -15.90 -4.27 3.26
C CYS A 405 -15.88 -5.60 2.49
N ARG A 406 -14.69 -6.15 2.27
CA ARG A 406 -14.43 -7.38 1.52
C ARG A 406 -13.76 -8.43 2.41
N LEU A 407 -14.06 -9.69 2.13
CA LEU A 407 -13.43 -10.83 2.79
C LEU A 407 -13.05 -11.91 1.77
N ASP A 408 -12.12 -12.77 2.19
CA ASP A 408 -11.76 -13.96 1.43
C ASP A 408 -12.03 -15.20 2.29
N VAL A 409 -12.48 -16.28 1.67
CA VAL A 409 -12.75 -17.57 2.32
C VAL A 409 -11.77 -18.61 1.79
N TYR A 410 -10.93 -19.13 2.68
CA TYR A 410 -10.03 -20.26 2.43
C TYR A 410 -10.60 -21.47 3.17
N ALA A 411 -11.11 -22.46 2.45
CA ALA A 411 -11.86 -23.57 3.03
C ALA A 411 -11.41 -24.93 2.47
N PRO A 412 -11.41 -26.02 3.30
CA PRO A 412 -11.05 -27.35 2.84
C PRO A 412 -11.96 -27.84 1.71
N ALA A 413 -11.38 -28.31 0.60
CA ALA A 413 -12.09 -28.91 -0.50
C ALA A 413 -12.64 -30.32 -0.12
N GLY A 414 -13.87 -30.63 -0.51
CA GLY A 414 -14.45 -31.96 -0.32
C GLY A 414 -14.73 -32.38 1.14
N ARG A 415 -14.52 -31.50 2.12
CA ARG A 415 -14.84 -31.74 3.54
C ARG A 415 -16.08 -30.93 3.95
N LYS A 416 -16.75 -31.43 5.01
CA LYS A 416 -17.93 -30.76 5.58
C LYS A 416 -17.79 -30.65 7.10
N SER A 417 -18.56 -29.77 7.69
CA SER A 417 -18.66 -29.53 9.14
C SER A 417 -17.31 -29.21 9.81
N PHE A 418 -16.44 -28.49 9.08
CA PHE A 418 -15.19 -27.99 9.63
C PHE A 418 -15.39 -26.70 10.44
N SER A 419 -14.47 -26.44 11.36
CA SER A 419 -14.41 -25.20 12.13
C SER A 419 -13.90 -24.05 11.27
N THR A 420 -14.33 -22.83 11.60
CA THR A 420 -13.96 -21.61 10.87
C THR A 420 -13.34 -20.60 11.82
N VAL A 421 -12.19 -20.03 11.45
CA VAL A 421 -11.56 -18.91 12.12
C VAL A 421 -11.76 -17.65 11.28
N ILE A 422 -12.45 -16.68 11.83
CA ILE A 422 -12.52 -15.33 11.24
C ILE A 422 -11.28 -14.58 11.72
N TRP A 423 -10.47 -14.08 10.77
CA TRP A 423 -9.21 -13.42 11.03
C TRP A 423 -9.27 -11.94 10.65
N PHE A 424 -9.09 -11.06 11.63
CA PHE A 424 -8.96 -9.62 11.43
C PHE A 424 -7.48 -9.22 11.51
N HIS A 425 -7.00 -8.48 10.50
CA HIS A 425 -5.63 -7.97 10.46
C HIS A 425 -5.39 -6.87 11.52
N GLY A 426 -4.14 -6.66 11.90
CA GLY A 426 -3.69 -5.56 12.75
C GLY A 426 -3.57 -4.24 11.99
N GLY A 427 -2.70 -3.34 12.50
CA GLY A 427 -2.40 -2.07 11.85
C GLY A 427 -3.08 -0.85 12.49
N GLY A 428 -3.39 -0.91 13.79
CA GLY A 428 -3.81 0.25 14.57
C GLY A 428 -5.12 0.89 14.13
N LEU A 429 -6.02 0.19 13.42
CA LEU A 429 -7.23 0.71 12.78
C LEU A 429 -6.96 1.76 11.69
N THR A 430 -5.70 2.00 11.33
CA THR A 430 -5.28 3.03 10.36
C THR A 430 -4.67 2.45 9.10
N GLN A 431 -4.24 1.18 9.13
CA GLN A 431 -3.57 0.50 8.03
C GLN A 431 -3.80 -1.01 8.07
N GLY A 432 -3.33 -1.72 7.06
CA GLY A 432 -3.39 -3.18 6.96
C GLY A 432 -4.34 -3.67 5.87
N GLU A 433 -4.12 -4.91 5.45
CA GLU A 433 -4.91 -5.64 4.46
C GLU A 433 -5.15 -7.07 4.95
N ARG A 434 -6.27 -7.66 4.50
CA ARG A 434 -6.61 -9.05 4.78
C ARG A 434 -5.58 -10.00 4.17
N PHE A 435 -5.25 -11.04 4.90
CA PHE A 435 -4.37 -12.12 4.46
C PHE A 435 -4.72 -13.39 5.23
N ILE A 436 -4.34 -14.54 4.69
CA ILE A 436 -4.51 -15.83 5.36
C ILE A 436 -3.18 -16.16 6.05
N PRO A 437 -3.13 -16.19 7.40
CA PRO A 437 -1.92 -16.55 8.12
C PRO A 437 -1.38 -17.92 7.67
N LEU A 438 -0.08 -18.00 7.34
CA LEU A 438 0.53 -19.23 6.82
C LEU A 438 0.33 -20.41 7.77
N ALA A 439 0.47 -20.17 9.07
CA ALA A 439 0.33 -21.18 10.09
C ALA A 439 -1.09 -21.78 10.20
N LEU A 440 -2.11 -21.09 9.66
CA LEU A 440 -3.50 -21.57 9.63
C LEU A 440 -3.85 -22.29 8.33
N ARG A 441 -2.97 -22.27 7.32
CA ARG A 441 -3.20 -23.02 6.07
C ARG A 441 -3.10 -24.52 6.30
N GLN A 442 -3.91 -25.29 5.58
CA GLN A 442 -3.90 -26.77 5.58
C GLN A 442 -4.13 -27.41 6.96
N ARG A 443 -4.81 -26.72 7.89
CA ARG A 443 -5.09 -27.22 9.24
C ARG A 443 -6.43 -27.93 9.40
N GLY A 444 -7.15 -28.22 8.30
CA GLY A 444 -8.48 -28.83 8.34
C GLY A 444 -9.59 -27.88 8.79
N ILE A 445 -9.31 -26.59 8.92
CA ILE A 445 -10.24 -25.52 9.27
C ILE A 445 -10.39 -24.55 8.09
N ALA A 446 -11.49 -23.80 8.05
CA ALA A 446 -11.58 -22.64 7.17
C ALA A 446 -11.01 -21.39 7.85
N VAL A 447 -10.47 -20.47 7.03
CA VAL A 447 -10.08 -19.13 7.46
C VAL A 447 -10.87 -18.11 6.63
N VAL A 448 -11.61 -17.23 7.30
CA VAL A 448 -12.27 -16.08 6.70
C VAL A 448 -11.47 -14.84 7.07
N THR A 449 -10.75 -14.29 6.11
CA THR A 449 -9.93 -13.09 6.37
C THR A 449 -10.63 -11.84 5.88
N VAL A 450 -10.59 -10.76 6.67
CA VAL A 450 -11.51 -9.64 6.55
C VAL A 450 -10.75 -8.32 6.43
N ASN A 451 -11.13 -7.50 5.44
CA ASN A 451 -10.83 -6.07 5.42
C ASN A 451 -11.98 -5.29 6.06
N TYR A 452 -11.64 -4.24 6.78
CA TYR A 452 -12.58 -3.30 7.39
C TYR A 452 -12.14 -1.86 7.06
N ARG A 453 -13.06 -0.90 7.11
CA ARG A 453 -12.73 0.51 6.85
C ARG A 453 -11.77 1.04 7.91
N LEU A 454 -10.91 1.98 7.52
CA LEU A 454 -9.79 2.45 8.33
C LEU A 454 -9.89 3.96 8.61
N SER A 455 -9.33 4.39 9.74
CA SER A 455 -9.08 5.80 10.06
C SER A 455 -7.94 6.32 9.14
N PRO A 456 -7.95 7.62 8.76
CA PRO A 456 -8.97 8.64 9.04
C PRO A 456 -10.14 8.65 8.05
N GLY A 457 -10.19 7.72 7.08
CA GLY A 457 -11.26 7.63 6.07
C GLY A 457 -12.65 7.44 6.68
N VAL A 458 -12.72 6.76 7.82
CA VAL A 458 -13.88 6.69 8.70
C VAL A 458 -13.47 6.89 10.15
N LYS A 459 -14.43 7.23 11.00
CA LYS A 459 -14.24 7.34 12.45
C LYS A 459 -14.93 6.18 13.18
N SER A 460 -14.53 5.99 14.44
CA SER A 460 -15.23 5.12 15.39
C SER A 460 -16.75 5.46 15.42
N PRO A 461 -17.65 4.48 15.46
CA PRO A 461 -17.42 3.03 15.62
C PRO A 461 -17.39 2.22 14.29
N ALA A 462 -17.22 2.84 13.14
CA ALA A 462 -17.35 2.20 11.82
C ALA A 462 -16.53 0.90 11.66
N PHE A 463 -15.35 0.80 12.29
CA PHE A 463 -14.50 -0.39 12.25
C PHE A 463 -15.17 -1.59 12.94
N ILE A 464 -15.85 -1.35 14.07
CA ILE A 464 -16.55 -2.39 14.85
C ILE A 464 -17.82 -2.82 14.10
N GLU A 465 -18.54 -1.87 13.48
CA GLU A 465 -19.70 -2.16 12.65
C GLU A 465 -19.35 -3.03 11.45
N ASP A 466 -18.20 -2.78 10.82
CA ASP A 466 -17.72 -3.60 9.71
C ASP A 466 -17.30 -5.00 10.18
N ALA A 467 -16.61 -5.09 11.31
CA ALA A 467 -16.25 -6.38 11.90
C ALA A 467 -17.49 -7.22 12.25
N ALA A 468 -18.51 -6.60 12.87
CA ALA A 468 -19.76 -7.28 13.19
C ALA A 468 -20.50 -7.76 11.94
N ALA A 469 -20.56 -6.95 10.88
CA ALA A 469 -21.17 -7.33 9.61
C ALA A 469 -20.45 -8.53 8.96
N ALA A 470 -19.10 -8.56 8.98
CA ALA A 470 -18.32 -9.67 8.44
C ALA A 470 -18.50 -10.97 9.24
N ILE A 471 -18.58 -10.88 10.57
CA ILE A 471 -18.89 -12.03 11.43
C ILE A 471 -20.28 -12.56 11.10
N ALA A 472 -21.29 -11.70 11.01
CA ALA A 472 -22.66 -12.09 10.70
C ALA A 472 -22.79 -12.67 9.28
N TRP A 473 -22.05 -12.12 8.30
CA TRP A 473 -21.96 -12.72 6.97
C TRP A 473 -21.42 -14.15 7.05
N THR A 474 -20.38 -14.37 7.84
CA THR A 474 -19.80 -15.71 8.01
C THR A 474 -20.81 -16.70 8.60
N PHE A 475 -21.59 -16.30 9.60
CA PHE A 475 -22.66 -17.15 10.15
C PHE A 475 -23.68 -17.58 9.10
N ARG A 476 -24.06 -16.67 8.19
CA ARG A 476 -25.05 -16.94 7.14
C ARG A 476 -24.52 -17.82 6.00
N HIS A 477 -23.24 -17.66 5.64
CA HIS A 477 -22.70 -18.19 4.38
C HIS A 477 -21.69 -19.31 4.52
N ILE A 478 -21.10 -19.53 5.70
CA ILE A 478 -20.02 -20.54 5.84
C ILE A 478 -20.51 -21.97 5.54
N GLY A 479 -21.78 -22.24 5.71
CA GLY A 479 -22.41 -23.50 5.32
C GLY A 479 -22.31 -23.79 3.82
N ASP A 480 -22.35 -22.77 2.97
CA ASP A 480 -22.23 -22.88 1.50
C ASP A 480 -20.82 -23.35 1.09
N PHE A 481 -19.83 -23.10 1.94
CA PHE A 481 -18.45 -23.57 1.80
C PHE A 481 -18.19 -24.91 2.50
N GLY A 482 -19.16 -25.46 3.21
CA GLY A 482 -19.05 -26.71 3.96
C GLY A 482 -18.67 -26.56 5.43
N GLY A 483 -18.57 -25.34 5.95
CA GLY A 483 -18.28 -25.07 7.35
C GLY A 483 -19.48 -25.30 8.28
N ASP A 484 -19.23 -25.43 9.56
CA ASP A 484 -20.25 -25.57 10.59
C ASP A 484 -20.48 -24.20 11.27
N PRO A 485 -21.65 -23.57 11.14
CA PRO A 485 -21.92 -22.27 11.77
C PRO A 485 -21.91 -22.30 13.30
N LYS A 486 -21.94 -23.47 13.93
CA LYS A 486 -21.75 -23.65 15.38
C LYS A 486 -20.29 -23.69 15.81
N ARG A 487 -19.35 -23.66 14.86
CA ARG A 487 -17.90 -23.76 15.09
C ARG A 487 -17.15 -22.57 14.52
N ILE A 488 -17.70 -21.37 14.75
CA ILE A 488 -17.09 -20.12 14.32
C ILE A 488 -16.31 -19.50 15.48
N PHE A 489 -15.03 -19.25 15.23
CA PHE A 489 -14.10 -18.58 16.14
C PHE A 489 -13.74 -17.23 15.56
N VAL A 490 -13.55 -16.23 16.43
CA VAL A 490 -13.08 -14.91 16.01
C VAL A 490 -11.69 -14.67 16.59
N SER A 491 -10.78 -14.28 15.72
CA SER A 491 -9.38 -14.01 16.06
C SER A 491 -8.88 -12.80 15.29
N GLY A 492 -7.70 -12.34 15.64
CA GLY A 492 -6.98 -11.26 14.99
C GLY A 492 -5.78 -10.87 15.83
N HIS A 493 -4.93 -10.02 15.26
CA HIS A 493 -3.77 -9.48 15.94
C HIS A 493 -3.94 -7.99 16.19
N SER A 494 -3.50 -7.48 17.37
CA SER A 494 -3.48 -6.03 17.67
C SER A 494 -4.87 -5.39 17.51
N ALA A 495 -5.04 -4.45 16.59
CA ALA A 495 -6.33 -3.83 16.26
C ALA A 495 -7.39 -4.86 15.85
N GLY A 496 -7.02 -5.91 15.11
CA GLY A 496 -7.93 -7.01 14.77
C GLY A 496 -8.38 -7.79 15.99
N ALA A 497 -7.52 -7.98 16.98
CA ALA A 497 -7.86 -8.62 18.24
C ALA A 497 -8.79 -7.75 19.11
N TYR A 498 -8.62 -6.42 19.07
CA TYR A 498 -9.56 -5.47 19.67
C TYR A 498 -10.96 -5.62 19.04
N LEU A 499 -11.06 -5.68 17.71
CA LEU A 499 -12.34 -5.88 17.01
C LEU A 499 -13.01 -7.21 17.38
N ALA A 500 -12.22 -8.28 17.49
CA ALA A 500 -12.71 -9.60 17.92
C ALA A 500 -13.33 -9.55 19.32
N LEU A 501 -12.67 -8.89 20.27
CA LEU A 501 -13.20 -8.71 21.62
C LEU A 501 -14.43 -7.81 21.66
N MET A 502 -14.42 -6.67 20.95
CA MET A 502 -15.58 -5.77 20.92
C MET A 502 -16.83 -6.48 20.41
N CYS A 503 -16.73 -7.22 19.30
CA CYS A 503 -17.86 -7.96 18.74
C CYS A 503 -18.30 -9.14 19.62
N GLY A 504 -17.38 -9.82 20.30
CA GLY A 504 -17.68 -10.98 21.14
C GLY A 504 -18.22 -10.62 22.53
N LEU A 505 -17.90 -9.44 23.06
CA LEU A 505 -18.26 -9.04 24.42
C LEU A 505 -19.49 -8.11 24.46
N ASP A 506 -19.54 -7.10 23.60
CA ASP A 506 -20.68 -6.19 23.50
C ASP A 506 -21.69 -6.74 22.49
N LYS A 507 -22.71 -7.43 23.02
CA LYS A 507 -23.74 -8.10 22.22
C LYS A 507 -24.47 -7.18 21.24
N LYS A 508 -24.48 -5.86 21.49
CA LYS A 508 -25.19 -4.90 20.63
C LYS A 508 -24.69 -4.92 19.17
N TRP A 509 -23.42 -5.24 18.93
CA TRP A 509 -22.85 -5.19 17.59
C TRP A 509 -23.37 -6.31 16.69
N LEU A 510 -23.33 -7.56 17.17
CA LEU A 510 -23.82 -8.71 16.41
C LEU A 510 -25.34 -8.79 16.38
N SER A 511 -26.04 -8.36 17.46
CA SER A 511 -27.51 -8.37 17.50
C SER A 511 -28.14 -7.49 16.43
N ARG A 512 -27.49 -6.41 15.99
CA ARG A 512 -27.95 -5.60 14.85
C ARG A 512 -28.05 -6.38 13.52
N HIS A 513 -27.33 -7.50 13.45
CA HIS A 513 -27.30 -8.40 12.29
C HIS A 513 -28.04 -9.72 12.55
N GLY A 514 -28.79 -9.82 13.66
CA GLY A 514 -29.55 -11.02 14.02
C GLY A 514 -28.71 -12.20 14.53
N VAL A 515 -27.46 -11.92 14.97
CA VAL A 515 -26.55 -12.94 15.53
C VAL A 515 -26.35 -12.67 17.02
N ASP A 516 -26.43 -13.72 17.85
CA ASP A 516 -26.02 -13.63 19.25
C ASP A 516 -24.51 -13.86 19.38
N ALA A 517 -23.83 -12.99 20.09
CA ALA A 517 -22.39 -13.14 20.36
C ALA A 517 -22.07 -14.43 21.12
N ASP A 518 -23.02 -14.98 21.89
CA ASP A 518 -22.86 -16.22 22.62
C ASP A 518 -22.85 -17.47 21.73
N ASP A 519 -23.30 -17.35 20.46
CA ASP A 519 -23.21 -18.42 19.47
C ASP A 519 -21.79 -18.62 18.91
N LEU A 520 -20.85 -17.71 19.21
CA LEU A 520 -19.46 -17.89 18.87
C LEU A 520 -18.83 -19.03 19.67
N ALA A 521 -18.14 -19.94 18.98
CA ALA A 521 -17.45 -21.08 19.61
C ALA A 521 -16.24 -20.66 20.46
N GLY A 522 -15.69 -19.47 20.23
CA GLY A 522 -14.62 -18.89 21.04
C GLY A 522 -14.01 -17.64 20.44
N LEU A 523 -13.29 -16.90 21.29
CA LEU A 523 -12.54 -15.70 20.94
C LEU A 523 -11.04 -15.97 21.18
N ILE A 524 -10.20 -15.60 20.20
CA ILE A 524 -8.76 -15.85 20.27
C ILE A 524 -8.02 -14.56 19.90
N PRO A 525 -8.09 -13.54 20.76
CA PRO A 525 -7.41 -12.27 20.52
C PRO A 525 -5.90 -12.40 20.79
N LEU A 526 -5.09 -12.00 19.79
CA LEU A 526 -3.63 -11.97 19.89
C LEU A 526 -3.18 -10.52 20.13
N SER A 527 -2.66 -10.24 21.30
CA SER A 527 -2.21 -8.93 21.77
C SER A 527 -3.26 -7.80 21.55
N PRO A 528 -4.50 -7.97 22.07
CA PRO A 528 -5.54 -6.96 21.93
C PRO A 528 -5.25 -5.73 22.79
N GLN A 529 -5.69 -4.56 22.38
CA GLN A 529 -5.94 -3.46 23.29
C GLN A 529 -7.32 -3.68 23.96
N VAL A 530 -7.39 -3.67 25.28
CA VAL A 530 -8.65 -3.94 25.99
C VAL A 530 -9.28 -2.69 26.64
N ILE A 531 -8.54 -1.59 26.71
CA ILE A 531 -9.08 -0.25 26.94
C ILE A 531 -9.55 0.35 25.61
N THR A 532 -10.15 1.54 25.61
CA THR A 532 -10.51 2.26 24.38
C THR A 532 -9.29 2.41 23.49
N HIS A 533 -9.39 1.93 22.24
CA HIS A 533 -8.26 1.83 21.33
C HIS A 533 -7.57 3.19 21.12
N PHE A 534 -6.23 3.21 21.03
CA PHE A 534 -5.44 4.45 20.95
C PHE A 534 -5.86 5.33 19.74
N THR A 535 -6.19 4.74 18.58
CA THR A 535 -6.71 5.48 17.41
C THR A 535 -8.03 6.20 17.73
N ILE A 536 -8.91 5.56 18.52
CA ILE A 536 -10.18 6.16 18.94
C ILE A 536 -9.93 7.27 19.97
N ARG A 537 -8.95 7.11 20.84
CA ARG A 537 -8.52 8.16 21.76
C ARG A 537 -7.94 9.36 21.02
N ASP A 538 -7.09 9.12 20.01
CA ASP A 538 -6.54 10.15 19.12
C ASP A 538 -7.66 10.91 18.38
N GLU A 539 -8.66 10.21 17.83
CA GLU A 539 -9.86 10.84 17.22
C GLU A 539 -10.59 11.81 18.17
N ARG A 540 -10.43 11.63 19.47
CA ARG A 540 -11.06 12.43 20.56
C ARG A 540 -10.10 13.43 21.20
N GLY A 541 -8.86 13.52 20.74
CA GLY A 541 -7.84 14.38 21.32
C GLY A 541 -7.34 13.92 22.69
N ILE A 542 -7.43 12.62 23.00
CA ILE A 542 -6.92 12.02 24.24
C ILE A 542 -5.51 11.51 23.96
N GLU A 543 -4.55 11.93 24.76
CA GLU A 543 -3.13 11.54 24.65
C GLU A 543 -2.95 10.02 24.70
N GLU A 544 -1.96 9.50 23.95
CA GLU A 544 -1.68 8.07 23.84
C GLU A 544 -1.40 7.41 25.21
N THR A 545 -0.76 8.13 26.10
CA THR A 545 -0.43 7.66 27.46
C THR A 545 -1.59 7.76 28.46
N GLN A 546 -2.69 8.44 28.09
CA GLN A 546 -3.86 8.56 28.95
C GLN A 546 -4.83 7.40 28.70
N PRO A 547 -5.02 6.46 29.66
CA PRO A 547 -5.98 5.37 29.50
C PRO A 547 -7.41 5.89 29.53
N ALA A 548 -8.29 5.29 28.72
CA ALA A 548 -9.72 5.53 28.72
C ALA A 548 -10.46 4.19 28.69
N ILE A 549 -11.51 4.05 29.50
CA ILE A 549 -12.38 2.85 29.55
C ILE A 549 -13.81 3.33 29.44
N ASP A 550 -14.40 3.15 28.27
CA ASP A 550 -15.77 3.54 27.96
C ASP A 550 -16.46 2.41 27.14
N ASP A 551 -17.62 2.70 26.57
CA ASP A 551 -18.41 1.74 25.78
C ASP A 551 -17.71 1.25 24.49
N LEU A 552 -16.53 1.78 24.13
CA LEU A 552 -15.66 1.33 23.07
C LEU A 552 -14.40 0.59 23.59
N ALA A 553 -14.40 0.23 24.85
CA ALA A 553 -13.36 -0.57 25.48
C ALA A 553 -13.85 -2.01 25.72
N PRO A 554 -13.17 -3.06 25.25
CA PRO A 554 -13.51 -4.45 25.59
C PRO A 554 -13.64 -4.70 27.10
N LEU A 555 -12.81 -4.04 27.91
CA LEU A 555 -12.82 -4.14 29.37
C LEU A 555 -14.13 -3.63 30.01
N PHE A 556 -14.83 -2.72 29.37
CA PHE A 556 -16.14 -2.21 29.84
C PHE A 556 -17.25 -3.28 29.76
N HIS A 557 -17.10 -4.25 28.85
CA HIS A 557 -18.09 -5.26 28.51
C HIS A 557 -17.79 -6.65 29.09
N VAL A 558 -16.97 -6.74 30.14
CA VAL A 558 -16.69 -8.03 30.80
C VAL A 558 -17.98 -8.66 31.33
N ARG A 559 -18.21 -9.93 31.03
CA ARG A 559 -19.41 -10.66 31.41
C ARG A 559 -19.13 -12.16 31.62
N LYS A 560 -19.94 -12.81 32.49
CA LYS A 560 -19.71 -14.22 32.89
C LYS A 560 -20.05 -15.26 31.82
N ASP A 561 -20.95 -14.91 30.92
CA ASP A 561 -21.56 -15.75 29.88
C ASP A 561 -20.98 -15.49 28.48
N ALA A 562 -19.85 -14.78 28.38
CA ALA A 562 -19.13 -14.60 27.13
C ALA A 562 -18.64 -15.94 26.56
N PRO A 563 -18.40 -16.03 25.24
CA PRO A 563 -17.73 -17.19 24.62
C PRO A 563 -16.41 -17.53 25.31
N PRO A 564 -15.91 -18.77 25.23
CA PRO A 564 -14.57 -19.13 25.71
C PRO A 564 -13.50 -18.23 25.11
N ILE A 565 -12.51 -17.78 25.91
CA ILE A 565 -11.48 -16.83 25.49
C ILE A 565 -10.08 -17.43 25.72
N LEU A 566 -9.27 -17.47 24.65
CA LEU A 566 -7.83 -17.64 24.74
C LEU A 566 -7.15 -16.31 24.43
N LEU A 567 -6.73 -15.60 25.44
CA LEU A 567 -6.02 -14.34 25.36
C LEU A 567 -4.51 -14.63 25.28
N VAL A 568 -3.84 -14.17 24.23
CA VAL A 568 -2.40 -14.35 24.05
C VAL A 568 -1.74 -12.99 23.92
N THR A 569 -0.62 -12.77 24.60
CA THR A 569 0.19 -11.55 24.55
C THR A 569 1.66 -11.92 24.35
N GLY A 570 2.47 -10.99 23.83
CA GLY A 570 3.91 -11.13 23.84
C GLY A 570 4.51 -10.96 25.24
N ASP A 571 5.81 -10.90 25.30
CA ASP A 571 6.62 -10.69 26.49
C ASP A 571 6.33 -9.29 27.07
N ARG A 572 6.01 -9.21 28.35
CA ARG A 572 5.63 -7.96 29.03
C ARG A 572 6.65 -6.84 28.92
N GLU A 573 7.94 -7.18 28.82
CA GLU A 573 9.04 -6.21 28.70
C GLU A 573 9.30 -5.77 27.24
N LYS A 574 8.69 -6.46 26.26
CA LYS A 574 8.90 -6.22 24.82
C LYS A 574 7.64 -5.82 24.05
N GLU A 575 6.48 -6.03 24.65
CA GLU A 575 5.19 -5.63 24.07
C GLU A 575 5.04 -4.11 23.99
N LEU A 576 4.06 -3.66 23.22
CA LEU A 576 3.65 -2.25 23.22
C LEU A 576 3.26 -1.83 24.64
N MET A 577 3.53 -0.58 24.97
CA MET A 577 3.35 0.02 26.27
C MET A 577 1.98 -0.31 26.90
N GLY A 578 2.01 -0.95 28.08
CA GLY A 578 0.83 -1.31 28.85
C GLY A 578 -0.01 -2.48 28.31
N ARG A 579 0.38 -3.08 27.17
CA ARG A 579 -0.44 -4.10 26.51
C ARG A 579 -0.61 -5.38 27.32
N TYR A 580 0.45 -5.85 27.96
CA TYR A 580 0.40 -7.01 28.83
C TYR A 580 -0.46 -6.74 30.06
N GLU A 581 -0.25 -5.60 30.72
CA GLU A 581 -0.96 -5.19 31.93
C GLU A 581 -2.46 -5.05 31.66
N GLU A 582 -2.82 -4.43 30.54
CA GLU A 582 -4.21 -4.33 30.09
C GLU A 582 -4.83 -5.75 29.95
N CYS A 583 -4.14 -6.67 29.27
CA CYS A 583 -4.58 -8.05 29.08
C CYS A 583 -4.69 -8.83 30.40
N ALA A 584 -3.73 -8.67 31.31
CA ALA A 584 -3.73 -9.31 32.62
C ALA A 584 -4.88 -8.79 33.50
N TYR A 585 -5.14 -7.47 33.46
CA TYR A 585 -6.26 -6.86 34.17
C TYR A 585 -7.61 -7.34 33.60
N PHE A 586 -7.78 -7.34 32.28
CA PHE A 586 -8.97 -7.88 31.61
C PHE A 586 -9.23 -9.34 32.01
N TRP A 587 -8.22 -10.21 31.93
CA TRP A 587 -8.31 -11.60 32.35
C TRP A 587 -8.76 -11.73 33.82
N ARG A 588 -8.20 -10.90 34.72
CA ARG A 588 -8.59 -10.90 36.12
C ARG A 588 -10.05 -10.48 36.30
N MET A 589 -10.50 -9.46 35.60
CA MET A 589 -11.89 -8.98 35.68
C MET A 589 -12.87 -10.02 35.14
N MET A 590 -12.57 -10.69 34.03
CA MET A 590 -13.39 -11.81 33.51
C MET A 590 -13.56 -12.91 34.55
N LYS A 591 -12.51 -13.28 35.26
CA LYS A 591 -12.59 -14.27 36.35
C LYS A 591 -13.42 -13.80 37.54
N LEU A 592 -13.30 -12.53 37.90
CA LEU A 592 -14.07 -11.93 39.00
C LEU A 592 -15.57 -11.83 38.69
N THR A 593 -15.94 -11.61 37.42
CA THR A 593 -17.34 -11.66 36.98
C THR A 593 -17.91 -13.10 36.94
N GLY A 594 -17.07 -14.10 37.18
CA GLY A 594 -17.48 -15.51 37.20
C GLY A 594 -17.33 -16.23 35.86
N HIS A 595 -16.65 -15.65 34.87
CA HIS A 595 -16.36 -16.31 33.61
C HIS A 595 -15.39 -17.49 33.81
N LYS A 596 -15.78 -18.69 33.38
CA LYS A 596 -15.05 -19.95 33.69
C LYS A 596 -14.05 -20.39 32.64
N ALA A 597 -14.13 -19.84 31.41
CA ALA A 597 -13.36 -20.30 30.25
C ALA A 597 -12.51 -19.17 29.63
N VAL A 598 -11.78 -18.44 30.48
CA VAL A 598 -10.80 -17.45 30.04
C VAL A 598 -9.38 -17.86 30.45
N THR A 599 -8.47 -17.88 29.48
CA THR A 599 -7.05 -18.19 29.69
C THR A 599 -6.21 -17.03 29.17
N LEU A 600 -5.16 -16.66 29.89
CA LEU A 600 -4.12 -15.74 29.46
C LEU A 600 -2.82 -16.53 29.25
N GLN A 601 -2.18 -16.33 28.10
CA GLN A 601 -0.86 -16.87 27.75
C GLN A 601 0.07 -15.71 27.40
N GLU A 602 1.19 -15.64 28.09
CA GLU A 602 2.30 -14.75 27.79
C GLU A 602 3.34 -15.54 26.98
N LEU A 603 3.91 -14.94 25.95
CA LEU A 603 4.93 -15.54 25.10
C LEU A 603 6.27 -14.83 25.37
N ASP A 604 7.03 -15.39 26.31
CA ASP A 604 8.33 -14.86 26.73
C ASP A 604 9.29 -14.72 25.54
N GLY A 605 9.96 -13.59 25.46
CA GLY A 605 10.96 -13.29 24.45
C GLY A 605 10.43 -12.70 23.14
N PHE A 606 9.11 -12.66 22.92
CA PHE A 606 8.50 -12.17 21.70
C PHE A 606 7.87 -10.77 21.88
N ASP A 607 8.24 -9.86 21.01
CA ASP A 607 7.63 -8.54 20.93
C ASP A 607 6.24 -8.57 20.24
N HIS A 608 5.61 -7.41 20.13
CA HIS A 608 4.28 -7.25 19.50
C HIS A 608 4.20 -7.82 18.07
N GLY A 609 5.24 -7.62 17.28
CA GLY A 609 5.29 -8.07 15.88
C GLY A 609 5.61 -9.56 15.72
N GLY A 610 6.43 -10.10 16.61
CA GLY A 610 6.89 -11.49 16.56
C GLY A 610 5.99 -12.49 17.27
N MET A 611 5.14 -12.05 18.23
CA MET A 611 4.32 -12.95 19.04
C MET A 611 3.24 -13.75 18.26
N PRO A 612 2.71 -13.32 17.11
CA PRO A 612 1.68 -14.09 16.42
C PRO A 612 2.16 -15.47 15.95
N GLU A 613 3.41 -15.59 15.50
CA GLU A 613 3.93 -16.87 15.01
C GLU A 613 3.87 -17.99 16.06
N PRO A 614 4.43 -17.85 17.28
CA PRO A 614 4.30 -18.84 18.32
C PRO A 614 2.87 -18.93 18.92
N ALA A 615 1.98 -17.96 18.69
CA ALA A 615 0.60 -18.02 19.15
C ALA A 615 -0.28 -18.96 18.30
N PHE A 616 0.02 -19.16 17.00
CA PHE A 616 -0.84 -19.99 16.12
C PHE A 616 -0.97 -21.45 16.56
N PRO A 617 0.04 -22.15 17.08
CA PRO A 617 -0.14 -23.49 17.68
C PRO A 617 -1.12 -23.49 18.85
N LEU A 618 -1.13 -22.45 19.68
CA LEU A 618 -2.08 -22.30 20.78
C LEU A 618 -3.50 -22.07 20.25
N LEU A 619 -3.64 -21.22 19.23
CA LEU A 619 -4.90 -20.96 18.55
C LEU A 619 -5.49 -22.24 17.95
N THR A 620 -4.72 -23.00 17.19
CA THR A 620 -5.20 -24.24 16.54
C THR A 620 -5.62 -25.27 17.56
N ARG A 621 -4.86 -25.45 18.64
CA ARG A 621 -5.21 -26.33 19.76
C ARG A 621 -6.52 -25.90 20.41
N PHE A 622 -6.68 -24.62 20.70
CA PHE A 622 -7.92 -24.10 21.29
C PHE A 622 -9.13 -24.33 20.39
N VAL A 623 -9.01 -24.08 19.08
CA VAL A 623 -10.07 -24.37 18.09
C VAL A 623 -10.45 -25.85 18.12
N GLU A 624 -9.48 -26.77 18.15
CA GLU A 624 -9.74 -28.22 18.23
C GLU A 624 -10.45 -28.61 19.52
N GLU A 625 -9.97 -28.11 20.66
CA GLU A 625 -10.54 -28.42 21.99
C GLU A 625 -11.97 -27.93 22.12
N GLN A 626 -12.27 -26.69 21.71
CA GLN A 626 -13.63 -26.15 21.80
C GLN A 626 -14.56 -26.84 20.78
N SER A 627 -14.07 -27.13 19.57
CA SER A 627 -14.88 -27.81 18.54
C SER A 627 -15.33 -29.21 18.95
N ARG A 628 -14.58 -29.91 19.77
CA ARG A 628 -14.97 -31.23 20.33
C ARG A 628 -16.12 -31.14 21.34
N LYS A 629 -16.32 -29.98 21.96
CA LYS A 629 -17.42 -29.73 22.92
C LYS A 629 -18.74 -29.41 22.25
N VAL A 630 -18.71 -28.97 20.99
CA VAL A 630 -19.91 -28.70 20.19
C VAL A 630 -20.44 -30.04 19.67
N ALA A 631 -21.68 -30.38 19.99
CA ALA A 631 -22.30 -31.61 19.49
C ALA A 631 -22.31 -31.63 17.94
N PRO A 632 -22.06 -32.82 17.31
CA PRO A 632 -22.18 -32.93 15.85
C PRO A 632 -23.58 -32.52 15.40
N LEU A 633 -23.69 -31.82 14.27
CA LEU A 633 -24.99 -31.63 13.61
C LEU A 633 -25.63 -33.03 13.42
N SER A 634 -26.82 -33.25 13.97
CA SER A 634 -27.59 -34.46 13.69
C SER A 634 -27.73 -34.56 12.17
N ARG A 635 -27.32 -35.73 11.62
CA ARG A 635 -27.39 -36.02 10.17
C ARG A 635 -28.81 -35.95 9.64
#